data_d16719ef9239e0bbf3a9788715cf6809
#
_entry.id   d16719ef9239e0bbf3a9788715cf6809
#
_cell.length_a   1.000
_cell.length_b   1.000
_cell.length_c   1.000
_cell.angle_alpha   90.00
_cell.angle_beta   90.00
_cell.angle_gamma   90.00
#
_symmetry.space_group_name_H-M   'P 1'
#
loop_
_entity.id
_entity.type
_entity.pdbx_description
1 polymer ?
#
loop_
_entity_poly.entity_id
_entity_poly.type
_entity_poly.pdbx_seq_one_letter_code
_entity_poly.pdbx_strand_id
1 'polypeptide(L)'
;MPTLEERYLAAKQHLFRKVYGARLNPPQCDAVFQTEGPLLVLAGAGSGKTTVLVRRTAFLIRYGNAYHAPAPSGVREEEVGILETAAEMPPEQIEREILPLFIDHPCPPWAILAITFTNTAAKEIRERLLAELGDEEVASQIVAGTFHSVCVRFLRRYADRIGFDPSFTIYDTDDKKRVLTAILKDLNISDKILPPKTVANAISAAKDKLQGPESITDASSPRARDIRRVFEAYQKKLQACNALDFDDIIMKTVELLESCPEALAYYQNKFRYVLVDEYQDTNPAQFRLTELLSGGSRNIMVVGDDDQSIYAFRGATVKNILSFDKAYPDCRVIKLEQNYRSTKCILAAANAVISHNSDRHDKKLWCDAGEGEKIHLRETEDQNAEARAVIDTITAQMVLKHRHYRDFAVLYRVNEMARAFETAFAKSGIPHRILGGQRFYDRKEIRDMVAYLYIIMNPADNLRLLRVINEPRRGIGDKSLDAVAEIATAEALSMYEVMAHANRYTALARVAPKLVEFTDMMNEIRTAVEGGELTPSSLIERLFIRTGYRDMLTAGGEAEKPRIDAVEEFITGASEYESRAETPTLAGFMEEVALVSDVDKYDAEADSVVLMTIHSAKGLEFPVVFLPGMEEGIFPGAQSIGSEAEMAEERRLAYVAITRAKEELYILHTRERMLYGRTNANPLSRFVKTEIPESLLDIADPPRSFAPPRAGGYMHGGYGQGYRTPTPRPDGTPAPRRQESELYRRVEPPKPQKNAATFGVVRFAPGTRVRHATFGTGTVRSARDMGGDILYEVAFDSGMTKKLMATYAKLQKI
;
A
#
# COMPACT_ATOMS: atom_id res chain seq x y z
N MET A 1 38.69 -22.98 40.25
CA MET A 1 39.16 -22.58 38.90
C MET A 1 38.15 -23.15 37.90
N PRO A 2 37.83 -22.48 36.77
CA PRO A 2 36.96 -23.07 35.76
C PRO A 2 37.60 -24.35 35.20
N THR A 3 36.76 -25.30 34.83
CA THR A 3 37.20 -26.56 34.20
C THR A 3 37.76 -26.27 32.78
N LEU A 4 38.51 -27.24 32.23
CA LEU A 4 38.99 -27.10 30.82
C LEU A 4 37.86 -26.92 29.82
N GLU A 5 36.76 -27.63 30.03
CA GLU A 5 35.57 -27.50 29.21
C GLU A 5 34.93 -26.11 29.31
N GLU A 6 34.82 -25.55 30.52
CA GLU A 6 34.32 -24.18 30.72
C GLU A 6 35.22 -23.13 30.05
N ARG A 7 36.57 -23.29 30.18
CA ARG A 7 37.53 -22.41 29.47
C ARG A 7 37.42 -22.52 27.96
N TYR A 8 37.31 -23.74 27.45
CA TYR A 8 37.10 -23.97 26.00
C TYR A 8 35.85 -23.28 25.50
N LEU A 9 34.72 -23.46 26.21
CA LEU A 9 33.47 -22.82 25.85
C LEU A 9 33.56 -21.29 25.89
N ALA A 10 34.18 -20.75 26.95
CA ALA A 10 34.37 -19.31 27.08
C ALA A 10 35.26 -18.75 25.94
N ALA A 11 36.37 -19.41 25.62
CA ALA A 11 37.25 -19.01 24.53
C ALA A 11 36.56 -19.10 23.15
N LYS A 12 35.85 -20.20 22.87
CA LYS A 12 35.04 -20.34 21.66
C LYS A 12 34.01 -19.22 21.51
N GLN A 13 33.21 -19.00 22.56
CA GLN A 13 32.20 -17.93 22.54
C GLN A 13 32.82 -16.55 22.40
N HIS A 14 33.97 -16.31 22.98
CA HIS A 14 34.74 -15.08 22.83
C HIS A 14 35.14 -14.85 21.37
N LEU A 15 35.63 -15.88 20.67
CA LEU A 15 36.00 -15.79 19.25
C LEU A 15 34.79 -15.40 18.36
N PHE A 16 33.66 -16.07 18.58
CA PHE A 16 32.40 -15.68 17.85
C PHE A 16 32.00 -14.24 18.15
N ARG A 17 32.01 -13.82 19.42
CA ARG A 17 31.70 -12.45 19.83
C ARG A 17 32.67 -11.43 19.28
N LYS A 18 33.95 -11.74 19.18
CA LYS A 18 34.97 -10.87 18.59
C LYS A 18 34.71 -10.63 17.08
N VAL A 19 34.43 -11.70 16.34
CA VAL A 19 34.15 -11.62 14.90
C VAL A 19 32.82 -10.87 14.62
N TYR A 20 31.73 -11.29 15.25
CA TYR A 20 30.43 -10.69 15.02
C TYR A 20 30.31 -9.31 15.64
N GLY A 21 30.93 -9.05 16.78
CA GLY A 21 30.95 -7.76 17.48
C GLY A 21 31.71 -6.66 16.73
N ALA A 22 32.55 -7.02 15.76
CA ALA A 22 33.15 -6.04 14.86
C ALA A 22 32.11 -5.33 13.94
N ARG A 23 30.93 -5.95 13.76
CA ARG A 23 29.87 -5.49 12.85
C ARG A 23 28.50 -5.34 13.50
N LEU A 24 28.30 -5.91 14.68
CA LEU A 24 27.03 -5.95 15.41
C LEU A 24 27.23 -5.48 16.86
N ASN A 25 26.21 -4.83 17.41
CA ASN A 25 26.21 -4.52 18.84
C ASN A 25 25.90 -5.78 19.69
N PRO A 26 26.12 -5.75 21.02
CA PRO A 26 25.91 -6.93 21.87
C PRO A 26 24.51 -7.55 21.78
N PRO A 27 23.38 -6.80 21.85
CA PRO A 27 22.05 -7.37 21.66
C PRO A 27 21.82 -8.01 20.29
N GLN A 28 22.38 -7.43 19.23
CA GLN A 28 22.31 -8.01 17.89
C GLN A 28 23.09 -9.33 17.81
N CYS A 29 24.28 -9.41 18.42
CA CYS A 29 25.05 -10.65 18.54
C CYS A 29 24.26 -11.72 19.30
N ASP A 30 23.64 -11.36 20.43
CA ASP A 30 22.81 -12.29 21.21
C ASP A 30 21.63 -12.84 20.38
N ALA A 31 21.00 -12.02 19.55
CA ALA A 31 19.91 -12.45 18.67
C ALA A 31 20.41 -13.38 17.54
N VAL A 32 21.62 -13.16 17.02
CA VAL A 32 22.24 -14.03 16.00
C VAL A 32 22.60 -15.39 16.60
N PHE A 33 23.16 -15.41 17.80
CA PHE A 33 23.64 -16.64 18.44
C PHE A 33 22.55 -17.47 19.13
N GLN A 34 21.36 -16.91 19.38
CA GLN A 34 20.22 -17.68 19.89
C GLN A 34 19.63 -18.54 18.77
N THR A 35 20.18 -19.68 18.49
CA THR A 35 19.84 -20.52 17.34
C THR A 35 18.58 -21.34 17.55
N GLU A 36 18.37 -21.92 18.72
CA GLU A 36 17.27 -22.83 19.01
C GLU A 36 16.19 -22.19 19.88
N GLY A 37 14.95 -22.64 19.69
CA GLY A 37 13.77 -22.20 20.43
C GLY A 37 13.15 -20.89 19.93
N PRO A 38 12.00 -20.50 20.53
CA PRO A 38 11.30 -19.28 20.15
C PRO A 38 12.09 -18.03 20.54
N LEU A 39 12.20 -17.08 19.63
CA LEU A 39 12.92 -15.82 19.82
C LEU A 39 12.05 -14.64 19.38
N LEU A 40 11.81 -13.69 20.29
CA LEU A 40 11.21 -12.41 20.01
C LEU A 40 12.28 -11.32 20.00
N VAL A 41 12.46 -10.66 18.86
CA VAL A 41 13.35 -9.51 18.73
C VAL A 41 12.50 -8.24 18.63
N LEU A 42 12.42 -7.51 19.74
CA LEU A 42 11.77 -6.20 19.81
C LEU A 42 12.74 -5.14 19.32
N ALA A 43 12.56 -4.71 18.08
CA ALA A 43 13.54 -3.90 17.38
C ALA A 43 12.95 -2.57 16.95
N GLY A 44 13.37 -1.48 17.55
CA GLY A 44 12.90 -0.14 17.21
C GLY A 44 13.22 0.28 15.77
N ALA A 45 12.71 1.44 15.36
CA ALA A 45 13.02 2.00 14.06
C ALA A 45 14.52 2.15 13.87
N GLY A 46 15.07 1.76 12.71
CA GLY A 46 16.49 1.92 12.39
C GLY A 46 17.48 1.14 13.26
N SER A 47 17.04 0.10 14.01
CA SER A 47 17.90 -0.69 14.91
C SER A 47 18.58 -1.89 14.24
N GLY A 48 18.44 -2.07 12.93
CA GLY A 48 19.08 -3.15 12.18
C GLY A 48 18.31 -4.46 12.20
N LYS A 49 16.98 -4.45 12.24
CA LYS A 49 16.09 -5.64 12.17
C LYS A 49 16.52 -6.63 11.10
N THR A 50 16.54 -6.16 9.85
CA THR A 50 16.89 -6.98 8.67
C THR A 50 18.34 -7.49 8.75
N THR A 51 19.26 -6.69 9.32
CA THR A 51 20.66 -7.09 9.51
C THR A 51 20.76 -8.31 10.44
N VAL A 52 20.04 -8.29 11.56
CA VAL A 52 20.01 -9.42 12.49
C VAL A 52 19.41 -10.66 11.85
N LEU A 53 18.31 -10.51 11.12
CA LEU A 53 17.66 -11.62 10.41
C LEU A 53 18.62 -12.26 9.39
N VAL A 54 19.28 -11.46 8.55
CA VAL A 54 20.25 -11.92 7.54
C VAL A 54 21.46 -12.60 8.20
N ARG A 55 22.07 -11.95 9.18
CA ARG A 55 23.25 -12.49 9.89
C ARG A 55 22.94 -13.78 10.65
N ARG A 56 21.78 -13.89 11.27
CA ARG A 56 21.33 -15.13 11.90
C ARG A 56 21.12 -16.24 10.88
N THR A 57 20.49 -15.93 9.76
CA THR A 57 20.29 -16.89 8.66
C THR A 57 21.63 -17.43 8.16
N ALA A 58 22.59 -16.55 7.89
CA ALA A 58 23.92 -16.94 7.45
C ALA A 58 24.67 -17.74 8.54
N PHE A 59 24.51 -17.38 9.80
CA PHE A 59 25.08 -18.09 10.93
C PHE A 59 24.56 -19.53 11.02
N LEU A 60 23.25 -19.74 10.92
CA LEU A 60 22.61 -21.05 10.93
C LEU A 60 23.11 -21.95 9.80
N ILE A 61 23.32 -21.38 8.61
CA ILE A 61 23.80 -22.11 7.42
C ILE A 61 25.29 -22.48 7.58
N ARG A 62 26.12 -21.56 8.06
CA ARG A 62 27.57 -21.76 8.17
C ARG A 62 27.97 -22.61 9.37
N TYR A 63 27.35 -22.36 10.53
CA TYR A 63 27.83 -22.86 11.82
C TYR A 63 26.80 -23.67 12.60
N GLY A 64 25.52 -23.62 12.23
CA GLY A 64 24.44 -24.30 12.97
C GLY A 64 24.32 -23.77 14.40
N ASN A 65 24.41 -24.69 15.39
CA ASN A 65 24.35 -24.33 16.82
C ASN A 65 25.74 -24.19 17.47
N ALA A 66 26.78 -23.95 16.70
CA ALA A 66 28.18 -23.97 17.15
C ALA A 66 28.47 -23.10 18.38
N TYR A 67 27.82 -21.93 18.51
CA TYR A 67 28.01 -21.04 19.66
C TYR A 67 27.64 -21.69 20.98
N HIS A 68 26.56 -22.47 21.02
CA HIS A 68 26.06 -23.17 22.22
C HIS A 68 26.50 -24.64 22.31
N ALA A 69 27.10 -25.19 21.27
CA ALA A 69 27.53 -26.57 21.26
C ALA A 69 28.47 -26.85 22.44
N PRO A 70 28.33 -27.98 23.14
CA PRO A 70 29.20 -28.35 24.27
C PRO A 70 30.66 -28.47 23.82
N ALA A 71 31.55 -28.44 24.76
CA ALA A 71 32.97 -28.77 24.54
C ALA A 71 33.09 -30.24 24.11
N PRO A 72 34.03 -30.57 23.20
CA PRO A 72 34.33 -31.96 22.88
C PRO A 72 34.74 -32.75 24.13
N SER A 73 34.47 -34.05 24.14
CA SER A 73 34.92 -34.93 25.23
C SER A 73 36.44 -34.99 25.27
N GLY A 74 37.04 -34.70 26.42
CA GLY A 74 38.48 -34.85 26.63
C GLY A 74 39.31 -33.66 26.10
N VAL A 75 38.75 -32.44 26.16
CA VAL A 75 39.47 -31.19 25.82
C VAL A 75 40.81 -31.14 26.53
N ARG A 76 41.88 -30.82 25.82
CA ARG A 76 43.25 -30.69 26.34
C ARG A 76 43.59 -29.21 26.56
N GLU A 77 44.52 -28.97 27.47
CA GLU A 77 45.03 -27.63 27.79
C GLU A 77 45.60 -26.92 26.55
N GLU A 78 46.27 -27.69 25.64
CA GLU A 78 46.81 -27.17 24.39
C GLU A 78 45.75 -26.63 23.48
N GLU A 79 44.58 -27.29 23.39
CA GLU A 79 43.43 -26.83 22.55
C GLU A 79 42.85 -25.54 23.08
N VAL A 80 42.69 -25.42 24.41
CA VAL A 80 42.25 -24.18 25.03
C VAL A 80 43.27 -23.06 24.78
N GLY A 81 44.58 -23.33 24.94
CA GLY A 81 45.65 -22.36 24.70
C GLY A 81 45.67 -21.85 23.27
N ILE A 82 45.38 -22.72 22.28
CA ILE A 82 45.25 -22.32 20.86
C ILE A 82 44.08 -21.34 20.69
N LEU A 83 42.91 -21.62 21.29
CA LEU A 83 41.74 -20.73 21.18
C LEU A 83 41.96 -19.37 21.88
N GLU A 84 42.62 -19.43 23.07
CA GLU A 84 42.96 -18.21 23.80
C GLU A 84 43.98 -17.36 23.01
N THR A 85 44.95 -17.99 22.33
CA THR A 85 45.91 -17.31 21.43
C THR A 85 45.22 -16.78 20.17
N ALA A 86 44.30 -17.55 19.57
CA ALA A 86 43.54 -17.11 18.42
C ALA A 86 42.70 -15.86 18.72
N ALA A 87 42.35 -15.62 19.97
CA ALA A 87 41.65 -14.41 20.38
C ALA A 87 42.47 -13.11 20.13
N GLU A 88 43.77 -13.20 19.95
CA GLU A 88 44.62 -12.02 19.58
C GLU A 88 44.64 -11.75 18.07
N MET A 89 44.16 -12.67 17.23
CA MET A 89 44.14 -12.53 15.79
C MET A 89 43.09 -11.49 15.34
N PRO A 90 43.24 -10.87 14.15
CA PRO A 90 42.20 -10.00 13.54
C PRO A 90 40.90 -10.77 13.33
N PRO A 91 39.71 -10.10 13.48
CA PRO A 91 38.40 -10.73 13.30
C PRO A 91 38.24 -11.48 11.97
N GLU A 92 38.72 -10.92 10.87
CA GLU A 92 38.62 -11.52 9.52
C GLU A 92 39.44 -12.82 9.41
N GLN A 93 40.59 -12.91 10.11
CA GLN A 93 41.38 -14.10 10.14
C GLN A 93 40.74 -15.18 11.01
N ILE A 94 40.17 -14.82 12.15
CA ILE A 94 39.41 -15.74 13.02
C ILE A 94 38.20 -16.30 12.24
N GLU A 95 37.46 -15.43 11.50
CA GLU A 95 36.29 -15.85 10.72
C GLU A 95 36.69 -16.88 9.64
N ARG A 96 37.81 -16.68 8.97
CA ARG A 96 38.25 -17.54 7.87
C ARG A 96 38.92 -18.84 8.32
N GLU A 97 39.72 -18.79 9.39
CA GLU A 97 40.64 -19.89 9.78
C GLU A 97 40.17 -20.66 10.99
N ILE A 98 39.47 -20.01 11.92
CA ILE A 98 39.14 -20.59 13.23
C ILE A 98 37.66 -20.97 13.34
N LEU A 99 36.72 -20.07 12.98
CA LEU A 99 35.29 -20.36 13.14
C LEU A 99 34.81 -21.59 12.38
N PRO A 100 35.34 -21.92 11.18
CA PRO A 100 34.93 -23.14 10.46
C PRO A 100 35.26 -24.45 11.21
N LEU A 101 36.10 -24.40 12.24
CA LEU A 101 36.40 -25.55 13.08
C LEU A 101 35.27 -25.90 14.05
N PHE A 102 34.32 -24.99 14.28
CA PHE A 102 33.23 -25.15 15.26
C PHE A 102 31.87 -25.43 14.64
N ILE A 103 31.78 -26.02 13.47
CA ILE A 103 30.51 -26.35 12.83
C ILE A 103 29.77 -27.38 13.68
N ASP A 104 28.51 -27.08 14.04
CA ASP A 104 27.64 -27.99 14.76
C ASP A 104 26.24 -28.01 14.13
N HIS A 105 25.87 -29.08 13.45
CA HIS A 105 24.58 -29.27 12.81
C HIS A 105 24.13 -28.08 11.91
N PRO A 106 24.93 -27.72 10.90
CA PRO A 106 24.61 -26.59 10.04
C PRO A 106 23.26 -26.80 9.34
N CYS A 107 22.49 -25.73 9.22
CA CYS A 107 21.16 -25.80 8.62
C CYS A 107 21.25 -25.79 7.10
N PRO A 108 20.66 -26.76 6.40
CA PRO A 108 20.54 -26.67 4.94
C PRO A 108 19.74 -25.41 4.54
N PRO A 109 20.18 -24.65 3.52
CA PRO A 109 19.54 -23.40 3.13
C PRO A 109 18.03 -23.53 2.85
N TRP A 110 17.61 -24.60 2.20
CA TRP A 110 16.22 -24.91 1.88
C TRP A 110 15.33 -25.18 3.13
N ALA A 111 15.93 -25.42 4.29
CA ALA A 111 15.22 -25.66 5.54
C ALA A 111 14.94 -24.36 6.33
N ILE A 112 15.25 -23.21 5.76
CA ILE A 112 14.96 -21.90 6.33
C ILE A 112 13.84 -21.23 5.55
N LEU A 113 12.82 -20.79 6.29
CA LEU A 113 11.69 -20.01 5.78
C LEU A 113 11.75 -18.59 6.36
N ALA A 114 11.97 -17.58 5.52
CA ALA A 114 11.95 -16.17 5.89
C ALA A 114 10.73 -15.48 5.29
N ILE A 115 9.83 -14.97 6.14
CA ILE A 115 8.57 -14.35 5.73
C ILE A 115 8.60 -12.86 6.05
N THR A 116 8.13 -12.04 5.12
CA THR A 116 7.95 -10.59 5.29
C THR A 116 6.64 -10.12 4.67
N PHE A 117 6.37 -8.79 4.68
CA PHE A 117 5.09 -8.23 4.20
C PHE A 117 5.13 -7.72 2.75
N THR A 118 6.30 -7.30 2.24
CA THR A 118 6.45 -6.71 0.90
C THR A 118 7.44 -7.48 0.05
N ASN A 119 7.24 -7.46 -1.26
CA ASN A 119 8.17 -8.09 -2.19
C ASN A 119 9.54 -7.39 -2.18
N THR A 120 9.55 -6.06 -2.02
CA THR A 120 10.80 -5.30 -1.85
C THR A 120 11.60 -5.79 -0.65
N ALA A 121 10.96 -5.99 0.52
CA ALA A 121 11.66 -6.52 1.69
C ALA A 121 12.14 -7.96 1.47
N ALA A 122 11.36 -8.81 0.80
CA ALA A 122 11.77 -10.16 0.46
C ALA A 122 12.95 -10.18 -0.52
N LYS A 123 12.97 -9.24 -1.49
CA LYS A 123 14.08 -9.06 -2.41
C LYS A 123 15.33 -8.57 -1.68
N GLU A 124 15.20 -7.57 -0.83
CA GLU A 124 16.30 -7.04 -0.01
C GLU A 124 16.92 -8.12 0.89
N ILE A 125 16.09 -8.96 1.52
CA ILE A 125 16.59 -10.10 2.32
C ILE A 125 17.43 -11.04 1.44
N ARG A 126 16.96 -11.40 0.24
CA ARG A 126 17.71 -12.28 -0.67
C ARG A 126 19.03 -11.66 -1.13
N GLU A 127 19.03 -10.40 -1.54
CA GLU A 127 20.23 -9.67 -1.98
C GLU A 127 21.28 -9.57 -0.85
N ARG A 128 20.81 -9.25 0.36
CA ARG A 128 21.69 -9.19 1.54
C ARG A 128 22.21 -10.57 1.95
N LEU A 129 21.41 -11.62 1.81
CA LEU A 129 21.84 -12.99 2.06
C LEU A 129 22.89 -13.43 1.04
N LEU A 130 22.69 -13.09 -0.25
CA LEU A 130 23.68 -13.34 -1.30
C LEU A 130 25.01 -12.64 -0.98
N ALA A 131 24.94 -11.36 -0.64
CA ALA A 131 26.14 -10.58 -0.27
C ALA A 131 26.85 -11.14 0.97
N GLU A 132 26.08 -11.66 1.94
CA GLU A 132 26.62 -12.23 3.17
C GLU A 132 27.20 -13.62 2.99
N LEU A 133 26.55 -14.49 2.24
CA LEU A 133 26.97 -15.88 2.01
C LEU A 133 28.06 -15.99 0.94
N GLY A 134 28.04 -15.09 -0.06
CA GLY A 134 28.98 -15.07 -1.19
C GLY A 134 28.77 -16.20 -2.18
N ASP A 135 27.65 -16.92 -2.12
CA ASP A 135 27.32 -18.07 -2.93
C ASP A 135 25.85 -17.99 -3.38
N GLU A 136 25.64 -17.81 -4.68
CA GLU A 136 24.32 -17.63 -5.29
C GLU A 136 23.49 -18.92 -5.22
N GLU A 137 24.12 -20.10 -5.40
CA GLU A 137 23.43 -21.37 -5.34
C GLU A 137 22.88 -21.62 -3.92
N VAL A 138 23.66 -21.33 -2.90
CA VAL A 138 23.25 -21.41 -1.49
C VAL A 138 22.15 -20.40 -1.17
N ALA A 139 22.31 -19.16 -1.60
CA ALA A 139 21.34 -18.09 -1.32
C ALA A 139 19.99 -18.33 -2.01
N SER A 140 19.97 -18.86 -3.23
CA SER A 140 18.75 -19.16 -3.99
C SER A 140 17.88 -20.25 -3.37
N GLN A 141 18.47 -21.19 -2.64
CA GLN A 141 17.75 -22.26 -1.96
C GLN A 141 16.95 -21.78 -0.73
N ILE A 142 17.28 -20.62 -0.16
CA ILE A 142 16.58 -20.07 1.00
C ILE A 142 15.17 -19.64 0.57
N VAL A 143 14.14 -20.12 1.28
CA VAL A 143 12.76 -19.75 0.98
C VAL A 143 12.44 -18.41 1.63
N ALA A 144 12.69 -17.31 0.90
CA ALA A 144 12.31 -15.96 1.32
C ALA A 144 11.15 -15.43 0.48
N GLY A 145 10.10 -14.88 1.12
CA GLY A 145 8.93 -14.36 0.42
C GLY A 145 7.94 -13.64 1.32
N THR A 146 6.86 -13.13 0.71
CA THR A 146 5.74 -12.57 1.48
C THR A 146 4.83 -13.70 2.00
N PHE A 147 4.01 -13.42 3.02
CA PHE A 147 2.98 -14.37 3.48
C PHE A 147 2.18 -14.93 2.32
N HIS A 148 1.68 -14.06 1.44
CA HIS A 148 0.87 -14.49 0.30
C HIS A 148 1.66 -15.35 -0.69
N SER A 149 2.89 -14.98 -1.06
CA SER A 149 3.68 -15.75 -2.02
C SER A 149 4.05 -17.15 -1.51
N VAL A 150 4.30 -17.27 -0.21
CA VAL A 150 4.54 -18.57 0.44
C VAL A 150 3.26 -19.41 0.43
N CYS A 151 2.12 -18.82 0.82
CA CYS A 151 0.83 -19.50 0.85
C CYS A 151 0.38 -19.95 -0.55
N VAL A 152 0.54 -19.11 -1.58
CA VAL A 152 0.20 -19.48 -2.95
C VAL A 152 0.98 -20.73 -3.39
N ARG A 153 2.30 -20.81 -3.08
CA ARG A 153 3.11 -22.01 -3.38
C ARG A 153 2.57 -23.25 -2.66
N PHE A 154 2.12 -23.12 -1.42
CA PHE A 154 1.55 -24.25 -0.68
C PHE A 154 0.22 -24.70 -1.27
N LEU A 155 -0.64 -23.73 -1.59
CA LEU A 155 -1.93 -23.99 -2.23
C LEU A 155 -1.78 -24.60 -3.62
N ARG A 156 -0.86 -24.10 -4.48
CA ARG A 156 -0.61 -24.70 -5.80
C ARG A 156 -0.25 -26.18 -5.72
N ARG A 157 0.42 -26.59 -4.65
CA ARG A 157 0.83 -27.97 -4.45
C ARG A 157 -0.29 -28.88 -3.95
N TYR A 158 -1.23 -28.37 -3.16
CA TYR A 158 -2.23 -29.16 -2.45
C TYR A 158 -3.66 -28.61 -2.59
N ALA A 159 -3.93 -27.78 -3.62
CA ALA A 159 -5.25 -27.16 -3.82
C ALA A 159 -6.39 -28.18 -3.92
N ASP A 160 -6.13 -29.34 -4.53
CA ASP A 160 -7.07 -30.46 -4.65
C ASP A 160 -7.60 -30.96 -3.30
N ARG A 161 -6.81 -30.86 -2.23
CA ARG A 161 -7.18 -31.27 -0.88
C ARG A 161 -8.25 -30.36 -0.24
N ILE A 162 -8.41 -29.15 -0.76
CA ILE A 162 -9.39 -28.17 -0.28
C ILE A 162 -10.44 -27.81 -1.35
N GLY A 163 -10.53 -28.60 -2.41
CA GLY A 163 -11.56 -28.49 -3.44
C GLY A 163 -11.33 -27.39 -4.48
N PHE A 164 -10.05 -27.02 -4.73
CA PHE A 164 -9.64 -26.11 -5.80
C PHE A 164 -8.70 -26.82 -6.76
N ASP A 165 -8.69 -26.36 -8.02
CA ASP A 165 -7.68 -26.76 -8.97
C ASP A 165 -6.40 -25.95 -8.77
N PRO A 166 -5.20 -26.53 -8.95
CA PRO A 166 -3.94 -25.79 -8.85
C PRO A 166 -3.83 -24.56 -9.74
N SER A 167 -4.58 -24.47 -10.82
CA SER A 167 -4.63 -23.32 -11.73
C SER A 167 -5.51 -22.17 -11.25
N PHE A 168 -5.95 -22.14 -9.99
CA PHE A 168 -6.85 -21.13 -9.46
C PHE A 168 -6.38 -19.70 -9.77
N THR A 169 -7.38 -18.81 -10.00
CA THR A 169 -7.15 -17.38 -10.25
C THR A 169 -7.11 -16.61 -8.92
N ILE A 170 -6.25 -15.60 -8.83
CA ILE A 170 -6.20 -14.68 -7.70
C ILE A 170 -7.01 -13.43 -8.05
N TYR A 171 -8.06 -13.15 -7.26
CA TYR A 171 -8.91 -11.98 -7.44
C TYR A 171 -8.40 -10.78 -6.63
N ASP A 172 -8.25 -9.65 -7.32
CA ASP A 172 -7.89 -8.39 -6.69
C ASP A 172 -9.11 -7.69 -6.04
N THR A 173 -8.86 -6.52 -5.47
CA THR A 173 -9.90 -5.72 -4.79
C THR A 173 -11.04 -5.31 -5.72
N ASP A 174 -10.74 -5.00 -6.99
CA ASP A 174 -11.74 -4.61 -7.98
C ASP A 174 -12.55 -5.82 -8.46
N ASP A 175 -11.91 -6.96 -8.62
CA ASP A 175 -12.59 -8.22 -8.93
C ASP A 175 -13.54 -8.60 -7.81
N LYS A 176 -13.07 -8.55 -6.55
CA LYS A 176 -13.91 -8.74 -5.35
C LYS A 176 -15.13 -7.82 -5.37
N LYS A 177 -14.91 -6.53 -5.64
CA LYS A 177 -16.00 -5.55 -5.72
C LYS A 177 -17.00 -5.85 -6.84
N ARG A 178 -16.54 -6.28 -8.03
CA ARG A 178 -17.40 -6.64 -9.16
C ARG A 178 -18.25 -7.85 -8.84
N VAL A 179 -17.66 -8.89 -8.27
CA VAL A 179 -18.39 -10.11 -7.85
C VAL A 179 -19.44 -9.76 -6.80
N LEU A 180 -19.08 -9.00 -5.78
CA LEU A 180 -20.02 -8.58 -4.73
C LEU A 180 -21.15 -7.71 -5.29
N THR A 181 -20.87 -6.83 -6.24
CA THR A 181 -21.91 -6.00 -6.91
C THR A 181 -22.89 -6.89 -7.68
N ALA A 182 -22.40 -7.89 -8.41
CA ALA A 182 -23.25 -8.83 -9.12
C ALA A 182 -24.12 -9.63 -8.14
N ILE A 183 -23.53 -10.16 -7.08
CA ILE A 183 -24.28 -10.94 -6.05
C ILE A 183 -25.36 -10.10 -5.36
N LEU A 184 -25.06 -8.84 -5.02
CA LEU A 184 -26.05 -7.92 -4.42
C LEU A 184 -27.24 -7.73 -5.36
N LYS A 185 -26.97 -7.57 -6.66
CA LYS A 185 -28.02 -7.46 -7.70
C LYS A 185 -28.84 -8.75 -7.79
N ASP A 186 -28.22 -9.92 -7.82
CA ASP A 186 -28.88 -11.23 -7.92
C ASP A 186 -29.77 -11.51 -6.68
N LEU A 187 -29.33 -11.08 -5.50
CA LEU A 187 -30.06 -11.20 -4.26
C LEU A 187 -31.12 -10.09 -4.05
N ASN A 188 -31.28 -9.16 -5.03
CA ASN A 188 -32.15 -7.99 -4.95
C ASN A 188 -31.86 -7.09 -3.73
N ILE A 189 -30.59 -6.94 -3.35
CA ILE A 189 -30.13 -6.06 -2.27
C ILE A 189 -29.61 -4.77 -2.89
N SER A 190 -30.20 -3.63 -2.50
CA SER A 190 -29.76 -2.33 -3.02
C SER A 190 -28.35 -1.95 -2.54
N ASP A 191 -27.46 -1.60 -3.45
CA ASP A 191 -26.12 -1.09 -3.20
C ASP A 191 -26.09 0.23 -2.39
N LYS A 192 -27.19 1.00 -2.41
CA LYS A 192 -27.36 2.20 -1.59
C LYS A 192 -27.58 1.87 -0.12
N ILE A 193 -28.24 0.73 0.18
CA ILE A 193 -28.53 0.27 1.54
C ILE A 193 -27.32 -0.50 2.07
N LEU A 194 -26.74 -1.38 1.24
CA LEU A 194 -25.59 -2.19 1.57
C LEU A 194 -24.49 -2.02 0.50
N PRO A 195 -23.61 -1.00 0.64
CA PRO A 195 -22.55 -0.78 -0.33
C PRO A 195 -21.59 -1.97 -0.44
N PRO A 196 -21.14 -2.34 -1.66
CA PRO A 196 -20.22 -3.46 -1.87
C PRO A 196 -18.94 -3.35 -1.01
N LYS A 197 -18.43 -2.14 -0.79
CA LYS A 197 -17.26 -1.89 0.08
C LYS A 197 -17.52 -2.30 1.53
N THR A 198 -18.73 -2.06 2.05
CA THR A 198 -19.08 -2.45 3.41
C THR A 198 -19.10 -3.96 3.56
N VAL A 199 -19.67 -4.67 2.57
CA VAL A 199 -19.68 -6.13 2.54
C VAL A 199 -18.26 -6.69 2.42
N ALA A 200 -17.46 -6.14 1.50
CA ALA A 200 -16.07 -6.54 1.32
C ALA A 200 -15.26 -6.44 2.62
N ASN A 201 -15.40 -5.32 3.35
CA ASN A 201 -14.71 -5.12 4.62
C ASN A 201 -15.17 -6.12 5.70
N ALA A 202 -16.48 -6.43 5.75
CA ALA A 202 -17.00 -7.41 6.71
C ALA A 202 -16.51 -8.83 6.42
N ILE A 203 -16.44 -9.21 5.13
CA ILE A 203 -15.88 -10.50 4.69
C ILE A 203 -14.40 -10.58 5.02
N SER A 204 -13.60 -9.56 4.69
CA SER A 204 -12.17 -9.55 5.00
C SER A 204 -11.92 -9.65 6.50
N ALA A 205 -12.64 -8.87 7.31
CA ALA A 205 -12.51 -8.91 8.77
C ALA A 205 -12.88 -10.28 9.39
N ALA A 206 -13.78 -11.04 8.78
CA ALA A 206 -14.09 -12.41 9.20
C ALA A 206 -12.97 -13.37 8.79
N LYS A 207 -12.51 -13.32 7.52
CA LYS A 207 -11.44 -14.18 7.00
C LYS A 207 -10.11 -13.96 7.74
N ASP A 208 -9.77 -12.72 8.08
CA ASP A 208 -8.59 -12.38 8.90
C ASP A 208 -8.58 -13.07 10.27
N LYS A 209 -9.77 -13.42 10.77
CA LYS A 209 -9.97 -14.17 12.04
C LYS A 209 -10.21 -15.66 11.83
N LEU A 210 -10.01 -16.17 10.61
CA LEU A 210 -10.31 -17.56 10.23
C LEU A 210 -11.77 -17.93 10.43
N GLN A 211 -12.69 -16.97 10.19
CA GLN A 211 -14.13 -17.14 10.41
C GLN A 211 -14.88 -17.14 9.07
N GLY A 212 -15.82 -18.07 8.94
CA GLY A 212 -16.72 -18.17 7.81
C GLY A 212 -17.99 -17.30 7.96
N PRO A 213 -18.95 -17.44 7.01
CA PRO A 213 -20.21 -16.69 7.02
C PRO A 213 -21.04 -16.90 8.31
N GLU A 214 -20.92 -18.05 8.96
CA GLU A 214 -21.59 -18.40 10.20
C GLU A 214 -21.22 -17.51 11.39
N SER A 215 -20.05 -16.89 11.36
CA SER A 215 -19.59 -15.97 12.41
C SER A 215 -20.37 -14.67 12.47
N ILE A 216 -21.09 -14.33 11.39
CA ILE A 216 -21.96 -13.15 11.36
C ILE A 216 -23.30 -13.51 12.03
N THR A 217 -23.32 -13.39 13.35
CA THR A 217 -24.38 -13.97 14.21
C THR A 217 -25.48 -13.02 14.63
N ASP A 218 -25.39 -11.71 14.36
CA ASP A 218 -26.47 -10.77 14.75
C ASP A 218 -27.74 -10.98 13.92
N ALA A 219 -28.48 -12.03 14.31
CA ALA A 219 -29.74 -12.41 13.67
C ALA A 219 -30.86 -11.35 13.83
N SER A 220 -30.66 -10.36 14.73
CA SER A 220 -31.64 -9.28 14.95
C SER A 220 -31.46 -8.17 13.93
N SER A 221 -30.23 -8.02 13.36
CA SER A 221 -29.92 -7.01 12.37
C SER A 221 -30.23 -7.51 10.95
N PRO A 222 -31.17 -6.89 10.21
CA PRO A 222 -31.36 -7.18 8.80
C PRO A 222 -30.10 -7.07 7.97
N ARG A 223 -29.26 -6.08 8.30
CA ARG A 223 -27.99 -5.84 7.63
C ARG A 223 -27.00 -6.98 7.82
N ALA A 224 -26.88 -7.53 9.02
CA ALA A 224 -26.00 -8.65 9.30
C ALA A 224 -26.46 -9.92 8.54
N ARG A 225 -27.76 -10.19 8.50
CA ARG A 225 -28.33 -11.29 7.70
C ARG A 225 -28.02 -11.17 6.22
N ASP A 226 -28.15 -9.97 5.65
CA ASP A 226 -27.83 -9.72 4.24
C ASP A 226 -26.35 -9.88 3.98
N ILE A 227 -25.47 -9.37 4.85
CA ILE A 227 -24.01 -9.59 4.74
C ILE A 227 -23.69 -11.08 4.74
N ARG A 228 -24.27 -11.85 5.64
CA ARG A 228 -24.06 -13.30 5.72
C ARG A 228 -24.49 -13.98 4.42
N ARG A 229 -25.69 -13.69 3.90
CA ARG A 229 -26.18 -14.25 2.62
C ARG A 229 -25.25 -13.91 1.45
N VAL A 230 -24.77 -12.67 1.39
CA VAL A 230 -23.83 -12.24 0.36
C VAL A 230 -22.50 -12.97 0.52
N PHE A 231 -22.01 -13.14 1.73
CA PHE A 231 -20.77 -13.87 2.01
C PHE A 231 -20.88 -15.35 1.59
N GLU A 232 -21.94 -16.03 1.94
CA GLU A 232 -22.21 -17.41 1.49
C GLU A 232 -22.23 -17.53 -0.04
N ALA A 233 -22.92 -16.60 -0.73
CA ALA A 233 -22.96 -16.55 -2.19
C ALA A 233 -21.60 -16.22 -2.81
N TYR A 234 -20.82 -15.35 -2.15
CA TYR A 234 -19.48 -14.97 -2.58
C TYR A 234 -18.52 -16.16 -2.55
N GLN A 235 -18.47 -16.92 -1.47
CA GLN A 235 -17.61 -18.10 -1.37
C GLN A 235 -17.99 -19.17 -2.42
N LYS A 236 -19.29 -19.42 -2.62
CA LYS A 236 -19.76 -20.33 -3.67
C LYS A 236 -19.33 -19.86 -5.07
N LYS A 237 -19.40 -18.55 -5.33
CA LYS A 237 -19.02 -17.98 -6.61
C LYS A 237 -17.52 -18.10 -6.86
N LEU A 238 -16.69 -17.83 -5.85
CA LEU A 238 -15.25 -18.01 -5.94
C LEU A 238 -14.89 -19.46 -6.24
N GLN A 239 -15.48 -20.41 -5.53
CA GLN A 239 -15.24 -21.84 -5.76
C GLN A 239 -15.65 -22.27 -7.18
N ALA A 240 -16.82 -21.83 -7.67
CA ALA A 240 -17.30 -22.13 -9.00
C ALA A 240 -16.42 -21.55 -10.12
N CYS A 241 -15.73 -20.43 -9.85
CA CYS A 241 -14.79 -19.81 -10.78
C CYS A 241 -13.35 -20.32 -10.59
N ASN A 242 -13.11 -21.28 -9.72
CA ASN A 242 -11.77 -21.69 -9.30
C ASN A 242 -10.89 -20.47 -8.96
N ALA A 243 -11.36 -19.60 -8.08
CA ALA A 243 -10.73 -18.35 -7.72
C ALA A 243 -10.61 -18.19 -6.20
N LEU A 244 -9.55 -17.52 -5.77
CA LEU A 244 -9.31 -17.13 -4.37
C LEU A 244 -9.08 -15.61 -4.32
N ASP A 245 -9.61 -14.91 -3.32
CA ASP A 245 -9.20 -13.54 -3.04
C ASP A 245 -7.95 -13.53 -2.13
N PHE A 246 -7.38 -12.33 -1.90
CA PHE A 246 -6.18 -12.20 -1.06
C PHE A 246 -6.38 -12.76 0.36
N ASP A 247 -7.56 -12.57 0.94
CA ASP A 247 -7.86 -13.06 2.28
C ASP A 247 -7.96 -14.59 2.29
N ASP A 248 -8.52 -15.19 1.22
CA ASP A 248 -8.60 -16.64 1.04
C ASP A 248 -7.24 -17.30 0.96
N ILE A 249 -6.25 -16.66 0.33
CA ILE A 249 -4.90 -17.24 0.20
C ILE A 249 -4.35 -17.64 1.57
N ILE A 250 -4.46 -16.77 2.57
CA ILE A 250 -4.00 -17.08 3.93
C ILE A 250 -4.95 -18.05 4.62
N MET A 251 -6.26 -17.74 4.62
CA MET A 251 -7.28 -18.55 5.31
C MET A 251 -7.29 -19.99 4.80
N LYS A 252 -7.27 -20.18 3.48
CA LYS A 252 -7.29 -21.53 2.85
C LYS A 252 -5.96 -22.28 3.04
N THR A 253 -4.83 -21.58 3.19
CA THR A 253 -3.58 -22.22 3.59
C THR A 253 -3.65 -22.75 5.02
N VAL A 254 -4.22 -21.99 5.95
CA VAL A 254 -4.43 -22.46 7.32
C VAL A 254 -5.39 -23.65 7.33
N GLU A 255 -6.51 -23.55 6.62
CA GLU A 255 -7.48 -24.65 6.47
C GLU A 255 -6.82 -25.92 5.90
N LEU A 256 -5.98 -25.78 4.87
CA LEU A 256 -5.21 -26.88 4.29
C LEU A 256 -4.31 -27.55 5.34
N LEU A 257 -3.53 -26.75 6.06
CA LEU A 257 -2.57 -27.29 7.05
C LEU A 257 -3.29 -27.93 8.25
N GLU A 258 -4.45 -27.46 8.64
CA GLU A 258 -5.25 -28.03 9.73
C GLU A 258 -6.03 -29.29 9.29
N SER A 259 -6.49 -29.33 8.05
CA SER A 259 -7.30 -30.45 7.55
C SER A 259 -6.50 -31.57 6.89
N CYS A 260 -5.24 -31.30 6.47
CA CYS A 260 -4.36 -32.25 5.78
C CYS A 260 -3.07 -32.48 6.59
N PRO A 261 -3.02 -33.45 7.49
CA PRO A 261 -1.83 -33.77 8.31
C PRO A 261 -0.58 -34.07 7.49
N GLU A 262 -0.74 -34.63 6.29
CA GLU A 262 0.36 -34.92 5.37
C GLU A 262 1.05 -33.64 4.89
N ALA A 263 0.26 -32.63 4.50
CA ALA A 263 0.79 -31.32 4.09
C ALA A 263 1.48 -30.61 5.27
N LEU A 264 0.84 -30.61 6.44
CA LEU A 264 1.43 -30.04 7.65
C LEU A 264 2.77 -30.68 8.00
N ALA A 265 2.80 -32.01 8.08
CA ALA A 265 4.03 -32.76 8.41
C ALA A 265 5.13 -32.51 7.38
N TYR A 266 4.78 -32.43 6.08
CA TYR A 266 5.74 -32.11 5.04
C TYR A 266 6.42 -30.75 5.28
N TYR A 267 5.66 -29.69 5.54
CA TYR A 267 6.23 -28.37 5.74
C TYR A 267 6.93 -28.21 7.08
N GLN A 268 6.44 -28.84 8.16
CA GLN A 268 7.13 -28.88 9.45
C GLN A 268 8.48 -29.60 9.40
N ASN A 269 8.58 -30.68 8.62
CA ASN A 269 9.85 -31.38 8.41
C ASN A 269 10.79 -30.60 7.48
N LYS A 270 10.22 -29.91 6.48
CA LYS A 270 10.99 -29.10 5.55
C LYS A 270 11.60 -27.89 6.24
N PHE A 271 10.80 -27.11 6.96
CA PHE A 271 11.26 -25.86 7.55
C PHE A 271 11.67 -26.03 9.01
N ARG A 272 12.97 -26.17 9.22
CA ARG A 272 13.55 -26.27 10.57
C ARG A 272 13.56 -24.92 11.30
N TYR A 273 13.65 -23.81 10.55
CA TYR A 273 13.65 -22.44 11.08
C TYR A 273 12.63 -21.59 10.33
N VAL A 274 11.77 -20.90 11.09
CA VAL A 274 10.78 -19.96 10.59
C VAL A 274 11.14 -18.58 11.12
N LEU A 275 11.43 -17.66 10.22
CA LEU A 275 11.83 -16.29 10.52
C LEU A 275 10.75 -15.35 9.98
N VAL A 276 10.20 -14.45 10.81
CA VAL A 276 9.13 -13.53 10.40
C VAL A 276 9.54 -12.11 10.72
N ASP A 277 9.65 -11.28 9.68
CA ASP A 277 9.91 -9.85 9.81
C ASP A 277 8.61 -9.05 9.91
N GLU A 278 8.67 -7.84 10.49
CA GLU A 278 7.55 -6.92 10.68
C GLU A 278 6.34 -7.58 11.40
N TYR A 279 6.61 -8.44 12.38
CA TYR A 279 5.58 -9.30 13.02
C TYR A 279 4.42 -8.54 13.65
N GLN A 280 4.58 -7.27 14.02
CA GLN A 280 3.53 -6.40 14.56
C GLN A 280 2.39 -6.11 13.58
N ASP A 281 2.60 -6.38 12.28
CA ASP A 281 1.59 -6.17 11.24
C ASP A 281 0.81 -7.45 10.90
N THR A 282 1.05 -8.53 11.62
CA THR A 282 0.32 -9.79 11.40
C THR A 282 -1.12 -9.71 11.89
N ASN A 283 -2.02 -10.35 11.13
CA ASN A 283 -3.39 -10.63 11.54
C ASN A 283 -3.50 -12.01 12.22
N PRO A 284 -4.65 -12.37 12.83
CA PRO A 284 -4.82 -13.66 13.49
C PRO A 284 -4.60 -14.88 12.58
N ALA A 285 -4.98 -14.79 11.30
CA ALA A 285 -4.75 -15.89 10.34
C ALA A 285 -3.26 -16.11 10.06
N GLN A 286 -2.49 -15.04 9.90
CA GLN A 286 -1.04 -15.09 9.72
C GLN A 286 -0.33 -15.59 10.99
N PHE A 287 -0.79 -15.15 12.17
CA PHE A 287 -0.32 -15.70 13.45
C PHE A 287 -0.50 -17.23 13.49
N ARG A 288 -1.71 -17.72 13.20
CA ARG A 288 -2.03 -19.15 13.20
C ARG A 288 -1.19 -19.93 12.18
N LEU A 289 -0.97 -19.35 10.99
CA LEU A 289 -0.09 -19.93 9.98
C LEU A 289 1.34 -20.13 10.50
N THR A 290 1.91 -19.09 11.12
CA THR A 290 3.28 -19.18 11.67
C THR A 290 3.38 -20.19 12.80
N GLU A 291 2.36 -20.29 13.64
CA GLU A 291 2.26 -21.29 14.70
C GLU A 291 2.24 -22.72 14.14
N LEU A 292 1.42 -22.98 13.12
CA LEU A 292 1.37 -24.27 12.45
C LEU A 292 2.71 -24.66 11.82
N LEU A 293 3.34 -23.75 11.10
CA LEU A 293 4.62 -24.02 10.41
C LEU A 293 5.78 -24.27 11.38
N SER A 294 5.81 -23.55 12.49
CA SER A 294 6.88 -23.71 13.49
C SER A 294 6.63 -24.85 14.49
N GLY A 295 5.44 -25.46 14.47
CA GLY A 295 5.02 -26.46 15.46
C GLY A 295 5.92 -27.70 15.56
N GLY A 296 6.61 -28.06 14.47
CA GLY A 296 7.51 -29.21 14.45
C GLY A 296 8.83 -28.99 15.20
N SER A 297 9.53 -27.91 14.90
CA SER A 297 10.85 -27.62 15.49
C SER A 297 10.80 -26.63 16.65
N ARG A 298 9.77 -25.81 16.74
CA ARG A 298 9.65 -24.64 17.62
C ARG A 298 10.75 -23.58 17.43
N ASN A 299 11.52 -23.67 16.34
CA ASN A 299 12.56 -22.69 16.00
C ASN A 299 11.94 -21.54 15.21
N ILE A 300 11.20 -20.71 15.91
CA ILE A 300 10.58 -19.51 15.36
C ILE A 300 11.27 -18.25 15.89
N MET A 301 11.70 -17.38 14.98
CA MET A 301 12.16 -16.03 15.30
C MET A 301 11.17 -15.03 14.71
N VAL A 302 10.64 -14.15 15.55
CA VAL A 302 9.83 -13.02 15.11
C VAL A 302 10.57 -11.72 15.41
N VAL A 303 10.61 -10.84 14.42
CA VAL A 303 11.23 -9.52 14.53
C VAL A 303 10.17 -8.47 14.28
N GLY A 304 10.12 -7.43 15.12
CA GLY A 304 9.13 -6.39 14.92
C GLY A 304 9.28 -5.22 15.89
N ASP A 305 8.49 -4.21 15.59
CA ASP A 305 8.36 -2.98 16.38
C ASP A 305 6.88 -2.69 16.64
N ASP A 306 6.41 -2.96 17.85
CA ASP A 306 5.02 -2.69 18.25
C ASP A 306 4.63 -1.21 18.06
N ASP A 307 5.61 -0.29 18.13
CA ASP A 307 5.40 1.14 17.86
C ASP A 307 5.24 1.46 16.36
N GLN A 308 5.49 0.50 15.47
CA GLN A 308 5.29 0.62 14.02
C GLN A 308 4.10 -0.20 13.49
N SER A 309 3.19 -0.66 14.35
CA SER A 309 1.95 -1.34 13.94
C SER A 309 0.94 -0.32 13.41
N ILE A 310 0.82 -0.23 12.08
CA ILE A 310 0.01 0.80 11.38
C ILE A 310 -0.95 0.22 10.33
N TYR A 311 -1.22 -1.09 10.37
CA TYR A 311 -2.08 -1.78 9.41
C TYR A 311 -3.33 -2.41 10.04
N ALA A 312 -3.85 -1.84 11.16
CA ALA A 312 -5.08 -2.34 11.78
C ALA A 312 -6.29 -2.29 10.83
N PHE A 313 -6.33 -1.31 9.91
CA PHE A 313 -7.34 -1.22 8.85
C PHE A 313 -7.28 -2.38 7.83
N ARG A 314 -6.20 -3.19 7.85
CA ARG A 314 -6.02 -4.45 7.09
C ARG A 314 -6.07 -5.68 7.99
N GLY A 315 -6.68 -5.59 9.16
CA GLY A 315 -6.83 -6.71 10.09
C GLY A 315 -5.61 -7.00 10.97
N ALA A 316 -4.51 -6.25 10.83
CA ALA A 316 -3.35 -6.40 11.70
C ALA A 316 -3.71 -6.13 13.16
N THR A 317 -3.07 -6.85 14.07
CA THR A 317 -3.25 -6.63 15.50
C THR A 317 -1.91 -6.62 16.24
N VAL A 318 -1.62 -5.51 16.89
CA VAL A 318 -0.42 -5.37 17.71
C VAL A 318 -0.37 -6.41 18.84
N LYS A 319 -1.53 -6.97 19.22
CA LYS A 319 -1.62 -8.00 20.26
C LYS A 319 -0.78 -9.23 19.93
N ASN A 320 -0.60 -9.57 18.66
CA ASN A 320 0.21 -10.73 18.26
C ASN A 320 1.66 -10.62 18.75
N ILE A 321 2.29 -9.46 18.58
CA ILE A 321 3.66 -9.25 19.07
C ILE A 321 3.69 -9.00 20.58
N LEU A 322 2.70 -8.29 21.14
CA LEU A 322 2.62 -8.00 22.57
C LEU A 322 2.32 -9.23 23.45
N SER A 323 1.80 -10.30 22.86
CA SER A 323 1.49 -11.54 23.58
C SER A 323 2.28 -12.76 23.09
N PHE A 324 3.32 -12.55 22.29
CA PHE A 324 4.12 -13.63 21.74
C PHE A 324 4.79 -14.48 22.85
N ASP A 325 5.31 -13.85 23.89
CA ASP A 325 5.89 -14.48 25.07
C ASP A 325 4.88 -15.32 25.85
N LYS A 326 3.59 -14.97 25.80
CA LYS A 326 2.52 -15.77 26.40
C LYS A 326 2.18 -17.00 25.56
N ALA A 327 2.21 -16.87 24.24
CA ALA A 327 2.02 -17.98 23.31
C ALA A 327 3.21 -18.97 23.33
N TYR A 328 4.40 -18.44 23.56
CA TYR A 328 5.65 -19.20 23.70
C TYR A 328 6.33 -18.90 25.04
N PRO A 329 5.95 -19.60 26.14
CA PRO A 329 6.47 -19.29 27.48
C PRO A 329 7.98 -19.46 27.64
N ASP A 330 8.60 -20.27 26.78
CA ASP A 330 10.06 -20.49 26.69
C ASP A 330 10.77 -19.49 25.76
N CYS A 331 10.06 -18.48 25.30
CA CYS A 331 10.57 -17.47 24.38
C CYS A 331 11.66 -16.63 25.02
N ARG A 332 12.77 -16.46 24.31
CA ARG A 332 13.76 -15.44 24.65
C ARG A 332 13.38 -14.10 24.02
N VAL A 333 13.33 -13.04 24.80
CA VAL A 333 13.05 -11.68 24.33
C VAL A 333 14.34 -10.86 24.31
N ILE A 334 14.67 -10.30 23.15
CA ILE A 334 15.85 -9.43 22.98
C ILE A 334 15.38 -8.08 22.44
N LYS A 335 15.84 -6.98 23.07
CA LYS A 335 15.50 -5.62 22.66
C LYS A 335 16.64 -4.99 21.87
N LEU A 336 16.35 -4.45 20.69
CA LEU A 336 17.28 -3.66 19.89
C LEU A 336 16.87 -2.18 19.96
N GLU A 337 17.54 -1.43 20.82
CA GLU A 337 17.20 -0.03 21.13
C GLU A 337 18.15 0.98 20.51
N GLN A 338 19.33 0.55 20.02
CA GLN A 338 20.26 1.42 19.35
C GLN A 338 19.82 1.69 17.92
N ASN A 339 19.56 2.95 17.60
CA ASN A 339 19.19 3.40 16.27
C ASN A 339 20.43 3.86 15.50
N TYR A 340 20.52 3.48 14.23
CA TYR A 340 21.62 3.82 13.31
C TYR A 340 21.18 4.72 12.16
N ARG A 341 19.92 5.18 12.19
CA ARG A 341 19.31 5.93 11.08
C ARG A 341 19.30 7.44 11.32
N SER A 342 18.77 7.85 12.46
CA SER A 342 18.32 9.23 12.70
C SER A 342 19.17 9.93 13.74
N THR A 343 19.18 11.26 13.70
CA THR A 343 19.81 12.12 14.71
C THR A 343 19.08 12.05 16.05
N LYS A 344 19.75 12.49 17.13
CA LYS A 344 19.16 12.48 18.49
C LYS A 344 17.90 13.33 18.59
N CYS A 345 17.87 14.50 17.92
CA CYS A 345 16.70 15.38 17.94
C CYS A 345 15.46 14.69 17.34
N ILE A 346 15.60 14.03 16.19
CA ILE A 346 14.52 13.29 15.55
C ILE A 346 14.03 12.14 16.44
N LEU A 347 14.97 11.37 17.03
CA LEU A 347 14.61 10.27 17.93
C LEU A 347 13.96 10.74 19.22
N ALA A 348 14.39 11.88 19.78
CA ALA A 348 13.77 12.46 20.96
C ALA A 348 12.31 12.83 20.70
N ALA A 349 12.00 13.43 19.53
CA ALA A 349 10.64 13.72 19.14
C ALA A 349 9.80 12.45 18.91
N ALA A 350 10.36 11.46 18.22
CA ALA A 350 9.67 10.19 18.01
C ALA A 350 9.35 9.47 19.34
N ASN A 351 10.33 9.38 20.24
CA ASN A 351 10.14 8.83 21.59
C ASN A 351 9.09 9.61 22.39
N ALA A 352 9.09 10.95 22.30
CA ALA A 352 8.12 11.79 22.99
C ALA A 352 6.69 11.51 22.53
N VAL A 353 6.46 11.47 21.21
CA VAL A 353 5.15 11.16 20.62
C VAL A 353 4.68 9.79 21.05
N ILE A 354 5.48 8.74 20.84
CA ILE A 354 5.05 7.36 21.07
C ILE A 354 4.87 7.00 22.55
N SER A 355 5.52 7.72 23.45
CA SER A 355 5.39 7.51 24.91
C SER A 355 3.98 7.72 25.44
N HIS A 356 3.10 8.40 24.69
CA HIS A 356 1.69 8.61 25.05
C HIS A 356 0.81 7.38 24.77
N ASN A 357 1.33 6.33 24.14
CA ASN A 357 0.63 5.06 23.99
C ASN A 357 0.89 4.17 25.21
N SER A 358 -0.16 3.55 25.76
CA SER A 358 -0.09 2.63 26.91
C SER A 358 0.24 1.19 26.50
N ASP A 359 -0.36 0.73 25.37
CA ASP A 359 -0.22 -0.64 24.90
C ASP A 359 1.04 -0.79 24.04
N ARG A 360 2.20 -0.93 24.71
CA ARG A 360 3.51 -1.10 24.08
C ARG A 360 4.50 -1.77 25.03
N HIS A 361 5.51 -2.41 24.47
CA HIS A 361 6.66 -2.85 25.25
C HIS A 361 7.49 -1.64 25.69
N ASP A 362 7.98 -1.67 26.92
CA ASP A 362 8.91 -0.64 27.41
C ASP A 362 10.24 -0.74 26.67
N LYS A 363 10.47 0.21 25.75
CA LYS A 363 11.71 0.40 25.00
C LYS A 363 11.92 1.88 24.72
N LYS A 364 13.15 2.31 24.65
CA LYS A 364 13.55 3.69 24.37
C LYS A 364 14.69 3.72 23.37
N LEU A 365 14.45 4.27 22.21
CA LEU A 365 15.48 4.41 21.19
C LEU A 365 16.54 5.43 21.63
N TRP A 366 17.79 5.08 21.36
CA TRP A 366 18.94 5.95 21.51
C TRP A 366 19.89 5.77 20.34
N CYS A 367 20.77 6.75 20.08
CA CYS A 367 21.80 6.64 19.04
C CYS A 367 23.11 7.33 19.48
N ASP A 368 24.20 6.94 18.84
CA ASP A 368 25.50 7.60 18.95
C ASP A 368 25.68 8.77 17.98
N ALA A 369 24.70 9.01 17.10
CA ALA A 369 24.74 10.13 16.17
C ALA A 369 24.74 11.48 16.90
N GLY A 370 25.13 12.55 16.22
CA GLY A 370 25.07 13.90 16.74
C GLY A 370 23.66 14.36 17.11
N GLU A 371 23.56 15.51 17.78
CA GLU A 371 22.27 16.11 18.15
C GLU A 371 21.38 16.34 16.91
N GLY A 372 21.98 16.68 15.76
CA GLY A 372 21.26 17.02 14.54
C GLY A 372 20.62 18.42 14.59
N GLU A 373 19.97 18.79 13.50
CA GLU A 373 19.18 20.02 13.47
C GLU A 373 17.86 19.84 14.23
N LYS A 374 17.31 20.95 14.75
CA LYS A 374 15.97 20.95 15.32
C LYS A 374 14.93 20.69 14.23
N ILE A 375 13.79 20.15 14.62
CA ILE A 375 12.68 19.91 13.71
C ILE A 375 12.09 21.25 13.27
N HIS A 376 12.03 21.46 11.97
CA HIS A 376 11.54 22.73 11.40
C HIS A 376 10.00 22.73 11.35
N LEU A 377 9.38 23.54 12.21
CA LEU A 377 7.94 23.77 12.19
C LEU A 377 7.62 25.02 11.37
N ARG A 378 6.78 24.88 10.35
CA ARG A 378 6.41 25.96 9.41
C ARG A 378 4.89 26.08 9.31
N GLU A 379 4.38 27.29 9.57
CA GLU A 379 2.98 27.66 9.29
C GLU A 379 2.90 28.35 7.93
N THR A 380 1.97 27.94 7.09
CA THR A 380 1.71 28.55 5.78
C THR A 380 0.25 29.00 5.64
N GLU A 381 -0.05 29.83 4.64
CA GLU A 381 -1.42 30.38 4.47
C GLU A 381 -2.39 29.30 3.99
N ASP A 382 -2.01 28.58 2.94
CA ASP A 382 -2.82 27.51 2.30
C ASP A 382 -1.95 26.37 1.78
N GLN A 383 -2.59 25.34 1.22
CA GLN A 383 -1.90 24.17 0.65
C GLN A 383 -0.97 24.48 -0.52
N ASN A 384 -1.20 25.60 -1.23
CA ASN A 384 -0.32 26.01 -2.34
C ASN A 384 0.93 26.73 -1.79
N ALA A 385 0.77 27.50 -0.73
CA ALA A 385 1.89 28.11 0.00
C ALA A 385 2.75 27.03 0.67
N GLU A 386 2.11 25.99 1.21
CA GLU A 386 2.78 24.81 1.78
C GLU A 386 3.65 24.11 0.71
N ALA A 387 3.11 23.84 -0.47
CA ALA A 387 3.86 23.22 -1.56
C ALA A 387 5.02 24.12 -2.04
N ARG A 388 4.83 25.44 -2.11
CA ARG A 388 5.91 26.39 -2.44
C ARG A 388 7.00 26.38 -1.40
N ALA A 389 6.66 26.40 -0.11
CA ALA A 389 7.64 26.35 0.98
C ALA A 389 8.52 25.10 0.91
N VAL A 390 7.94 23.95 0.54
CA VAL A 390 8.68 22.70 0.30
C VAL A 390 9.66 22.88 -0.88
N ILE A 391 9.19 23.41 -2.01
CA ILE A 391 10.02 23.66 -3.20
C ILE A 391 11.18 24.60 -2.90
N ASP A 392 10.90 25.71 -2.21
CA ASP A 392 11.91 26.70 -1.83
C ASP A 392 12.97 26.08 -0.94
N THR A 393 12.56 25.23 0.02
CA THR A 393 13.49 24.50 0.89
C THR A 393 14.35 23.50 0.12
N ILE A 394 13.73 22.70 -0.77
CA ILE A 394 14.48 21.75 -1.64
C ILE A 394 15.51 22.51 -2.46
N THR A 395 15.09 23.59 -3.14
CA THR A 395 15.98 24.40 -3.99
C THR A 395 17.14 24.99 -3.20
N ALA A 396 16.87 25.53 -2.02
CA ALA A 396 17.89 26.08 -1.13
C ALA A 396 18.90 25.00 -0.68
N GLN A 397 18.42 23.82 -0.29
CA GLN A 397 19.28 22.73 0.18
C GLN A 397 20.13 22.14 -0.96
N MET A 398 19.60 22.03 -2.17
CA MET A 398 20.40 21.60 -3.34
C MET A 398 21.60 22.54 -3.56
N VAL A 399 21.39 23.84 -3.39
CA VAL A 399 22.46 24.83 -3.55
C VAL A 399 23.40 24.85 -2.35
N LEU A 400 22.86 24.87 -1.13
CA LEU A 400 23.65 25.10 0.10
C LEU A 400 24.30 23.83 0.65
N LYS A 401 23.63 22.67 0.52
CA LYS A 401 24.09 21.39 1.09
C LYS A 401 24.44 20.36 0.00
N HIS A 402 24.41 20.74 -1.29
CA HIS A 402 24.71 19.89 -2.44
C HIS A 402 23.91 18.58 -2.46
N ARG A 403 22.63 18.63 -2.04
CA ARG A 403 21.73 17.48 -2.03
C ARG A 403 21.24 17.15 -3.44
N HIS A 404 20.81 15.91 -3.63
CA HIS A 404 20.10 15.44 -4.81
C HIS A 404 18.60 15.41 -4.59
N TYR A 405 17.80 15.40 -5.65
CA TYR A 405 16.33 15.29 -5.54
C TYR A 405 15.89 14.01 -4.82
N ARG A 406 16.60 12.91 -4.98
CA ARG A 406 16.36 11.62 -4.29
C ARG A 406 16.53 11.68 -2.77
N ASP A 407 17.16 12.70 -2.24
CA ASP A 407 17.35 12.89 -0.80
C ASP A 407 16.08 13.38 -0.09
N PHE A 408 15.06 13.80 -0.85
CA PHE A 408 13.87 14.43 -0.33
C PHE A 408 12.62 13.56 -0.49
N ALA A 409 11.82 13.47 0.56
CA ALA A 409 10.50 12.85 0.54
C ALA A 409 9.42 13.76 1.13
N VAL A 410 8.24 13.78 0.50
CA VAL A 410 7.03 14.44 1.01
C VAL A 410 6.05 13.36 1.41
N LEU A 411 5.81 13.24 2.72
CA LEU A 411 4.97 12.19 3.30
C LEU A 411 3.67 12.78 3.83
N TYR A 412 2.56 12.44 3.22
CA TYR A 412 1.24 12.95 3.58
C TYR A 412 0.32 11.87 4.12
N ARG A 413 -0.69 12.29 4.90
CA ARG A 413 -1.66 11.37 5.52
C ARG A 413 -2.70 10.86 4.52
N VAL A 414 -3.15 11.70 3.58
CA VAL A 414 -4.20 11.39 2.62
C VAL A 414 -3.75 11.72 1.20
N ASN A 415 -4.12 10.87 0.23
CA ASN A 415 -3.68 10.98 -1.17
C ASN A 415 -4.12 12.28 -1.86
N GLU A 416 -5.26 12.86 -1.46
CA GLU A 416 -5.75 14.11 -2.04
C GLU A 416 -4.80 15.29 -1.86
N MET A 417 -3.91 15.22 -0.88
CA MET A 417 -2.88 16.24 -0.66
C MET A 417 -1.82 16.23 -1.77
N ALA A 418 -1.57 15.09 -2.40
CA ALA A 418 -0.57 14.95 -3.46
C ALA A 418 -0.75 15.96 -4.59
N ARG A 419 -2.00 16.25 -4.96
CA ARG A 419 -2.33 17.11 -6.12
C ARG A 419 -1.73 18.53 -6.04
N ALA A 420 -1.70 19.13 -4.85
CA ALA A 420 -1.12 20.46 -4.66
C ALA A 420 0.39 20.42 -4.91
N PHE A 421 1.07 19.42 -4.38
CA PHE A 421 2.51 19.21 -4.57
C PHE A 421 2.84 18.86 -6.03
N GLU A 422 2.15 17.90 -6.63
CA GLU A 422 2.33 17.50 -8.03
C GLU A 422 2.24 18.73 -8.96
N THR A 423 1.18 19.52 -8.80
CA THR A 423 1.00 20.75 -9.60
C THR A 423 2.14 21.75 -9.37
N ALA A 424 2.60 21.92 -8.15
CA ALA A 424 3.66 22.86 -7.82
C ALA A 424 5.03 22.38 -8.34
N PHE A 425 5.36 21.10 -8.17
CA PHE A 425 6.62 20.50 -8.67
C PHE A 425 6.67 20.53 -10.21
N ALA A 426 5.57 20.16 -10.90
CA ALA A 426 5.51 20.23 -12.34
C ALA A 426 5.73 21.67 -12.88
N LYS A 427 5.13 22.67 -12.24
CA LYS A 427 5.33 24.10 -12.61
C LYS A 427 6.74 24.57 -12.37
N SER A 428 7.42 24.05 -11.37
CA SER A 428 8.80 24.41 -11.00
C SER A 428 9.86 23.58 -11.73
N GLY A 429 9.46 22.61 -12.58
CA GLY A 429 10.36 21.73 -13.31
C GLY A 429 11.17 20.78 -12.42
N ILE A 430 10.70 20.51 -11.18
CA ILE A 430 11.38 19.60 -10.26
C ILE A 430 10.99 18.16 -10.59
N PRO A 431 11.97 17.27 -10.87
CA PRO A 431 11.70 15.84 -11.06
C PRO A 431 11.06 15.23 -9.80
N HIS A 432 9.92 14.60 -9.97
CA HIS A 432 9.20 13.99 -8.85
C HIS A 432 8.46 12.72 -9.27
N ARG A 433 8.20 11.85 -8.31
CA ARG A 433 7.41 10.62 -8.48
C ARG A 433 6.40 10.48 -7.35
N ILE A 434 5.18 10.08 -7.70
CA ILE A 434 4.11 9.78 -6.74
C ILE A 434 4.02 8.27 -6.60
N LEU A 435 4.31 7.75 -5.40
CA LEU A 435 4.07 6.36 -5.06
C LEU A 435 2.65 6.20 -4.49
N GLY A 436 1.88 5.23 -5.03
CA GLY A 436 0.47 5.04 -4.67
C GLY A 436 -0.51 5.82 -5.57
N GLY A 437 -0.07 6.24 -6.76
CA GLY A 437 -0.92 6.79 -7.81
C GLY A 437 -1.73 5.72 -8.56
N GLN A 438 -2.12 5.99 -9.80
CA GLN A 438 -2.77 4.99 -10.64
C GLN A 438 -1.77 3.88 -10.99
N ARG A 439 -2.05 2.66 -10.51
CA ARG A 439 -1.15 1.51 -10.69
C ARG A 439 -1.01 1.15 -12.16
N PHE A 440 0.17 0.74 -12.59
CA PHE A 440 0.43 0.23 -13.94
C PHE A 440 -0.53 -0.90 -14.31
N TYR A 441 -0.70 -1.86 -13.40
CA TYR A 441 -1.60 -3.00 -13.58
C TYR A 441 -3.09 -2.64 -13.51
N ASP A 442 -3.46 -1.41 -13.09
CA ASP A 442 -4.84 -0.92 -13.10
C ASP A 442 -5.24 -0.28 -14.43
N ARG A 443 -4.28 -0.03 -15.34
CA ARG A 443 -4.57 0.45 -16.69
C ARG A 443 -5.46 -0.54 -17.42
N LYS A 444 -6.41 -0.03 -18.17
CA LYS A 444 -7.42 -0.85 -18.86
C LYS A 444 -6.78 -1.92 -19.74
N GLU A 445 -5.83 -1.52 -20.59
CA GLU A 445 -5.12 -2.39 -21.55
C GLU A 445 -4.34 -3.52 -20.85
N ILE A 446 -3.71 -3.20 -19.72
CA ILE A 446 -2.98 -4.21 -18.94
C ILE A 446 -3.94 -5.18 -18.28
N ARG A 447 -5.03 -4.68 -17.67
CA ARG A 447 -6.07 -5.53 -17.10
C ARG A 447 -6.74 -6.44 -18.12
N ASP A 448 -6.86 -5.97 -19.36
CA ASP A 448 -7.43 -6.77 -20.46
C ASP A 448 -6.44 -7.88 -20.86
N MET A 449 -5.14 -7.57 -20.98
CA MET A 449 -4.11 -8.59 -21.23
C MET A 449 -4.00 -9.60 -20.08
N VAL A 450 -3.99 -9.15 -18.84
CA VAL A 450 -4.01 -10.01 -17.66
C VAL A 450 -5.25 -10.92 -17.65
N ALA A 451 -6.42 -10.41 -18.04
CA ALA A 451 -7.62 -11.24 -18.14
C ALA A 451 -7.50 -12.33 -19.22
N TYR A 452 -6.91 -12.03 -20.38
CA TYR A 452 -6.62 -13.04 -21.40
C TYR A 452 -5.66 -14.12 -20.87
N LEU A 453 -4.61 -13.73 -20.15
CA LEU A 453 -3.66 -14.69 -19.57
C LEU A 453 -4.35 -15.60 -18.54
N TYR A 454 -5.23 -15.06 -17.71
CA TYR A 454 -6.00 -15.88 -16.76
C TYR A 454 -6.93 -16.87 -17.46
N ILE A 455 -7.58 -16.51 -18.56
CA ILE A 455 -8.44 -17.44 -19.31
C ILE A 455 -7.63 -18.58 -19.91
N ILE A 456 -6.40 -18.35 -20.33
CA ILE A 456 -5.48 -19.41 -20.77
C ILE A 456 -5.22 -20.39 -19.63
N MET A 457 -4.99 -19.90 -18.41
CA MET A 457 -4.71 -20.74 -17.23
C MET A 457 -5.96 -21.38 -16.65
N ASN A 458 -7.05 -20.64 -16.55
CA ASN A 458 -8.29 -21.00 -15.89
C ASN A 458 -9.52 -20.60 -16.74
N PRO A 459 -9.96 -21.46 -17.67
CA PRO A 459 -11.15 -21.23 -18.48
C PRO A 459 -12.45 -21.07 -17.69
N ALA A 460 -12.49 -21.57 -16.46
CA ALA A 460 -13.69 -21.47 -15.60
C ALA A 460 -13.88 -20.06 -15.03
N ASP A 461 -12.92 -19.15 -15.20
CA ASP A 461 -13.02 -17.78 -14.72
C ASP A 461 -13.95 -16.92 -15.59
N ASN A 462 -15.23 -17.02 -15.32
CA ASN A 462 -16.27 -16.28 -16.03
C ASN A 462 -16.13 -14.75 -15.90
N LEU A 463 -15.54 -14.25 -14.81
CA LEU A 463 -15.33 -12.81 -14.61
C LEU A 463 -14.32 -12.26 -15.63
N ARG A 464 -13.21 -12.95 -15.81
CA ARG A 464 -12.18 -12.60 -16.77
C ARG A 464 -12.67 -12.79 -18.21
N LEU A 465 -13.43 -13.85 -18.47
CA LEU A 465 -14.04 -14.10 -19.77
C LEU A 465 -14.97 -12.97 -20.19
N LEU A 466 -15.89 -12.56 -19.34
CA LEU A 466 -16.82 -11.46 -19.59
C LEU A 466 -16.12 -10.11 -19.80
N ARG A 467 -14.94 -9.93 -19.23
CA ARG A 467 -14.15 -8.73 -19.43
C ARG A 467 -13.65 -8.59 -20.88
N VAL A 468 -13.17 -9.68 -21.48
CA VAL A 468 -12.42 -9.63 -22.75
C VAL A 468 -13.19 -10.16 -23.96
N ILE A 469 -14.31 -10.82 -23.76
CA ILE A 469 -15.08 -11.41 -24.86
C ILE A 469 -15.45 -10.40 -25.96
N ASN A 470 -15.64 -9.14 -25.62
CA ASN A 470 -15.89 -8.02 -26.53
C ASN A 470 -14.78 -6.94 -26.47
N GLU A 471 -13.59 -7.25 -26.04
CA GLU A 471 -12.41 -6.37 -26.09
C GLU A 471 -11.25 -7.09 -26.81
N PRO A 472 -11.04 -6.86 -28.09
CA PRO A 472 -11.76 -6.01 -29.07
C PRO A 472 -13.21 -6.44 -29.35
N ARG A 473 -13.97 -5.50 -29.91
CA ARG A 473 -15.40 -5.68 -30.14
C ARG A 473 -15.67 -6.82 -31.14
N ARG A 474 -16.33 -7.90 -30.70
CA ARG A 474 -16.70 -9.07 -31.52
C ARG A 474 -18.17 -9.11 -31.89
N GLY A 475 -18.97 -8.15 -31.39
CA GLY A 475 -20.42 -8.09 -31.67
C GLY A 475 -21.21 -9.23 -31.02
N ILE A 476 -20.77 -9.70 -29.87
CA ILE A 476 -21.48 -10.64 -29.00
C ILE A 476 -22.30 -9.79 -28.01
N GLY A 477 -23.63 -9.80 -28.18
CA GLY A 477 -24.51 -8.94 -27.38
C GLY A 477 -24.75 -9.50 -25.96
N ASP A 478 -25.11 -8.63 -24.99
CA ASP A 478 -25.37 -8.98 -23.61
C ASP A 478 -26.41 -10.09 -23.47
N LYS A 479 -27.50 -10.03 -24.25
CA LYS A 479 -28.52 -11.11 -24.27
C LYS A 479 -27.97 -12.49 -24.63
N SER A 480 -26.94 -12.53 -25.48
CA SER A 480 -26.31 -13.81 -25.84
C SER A 480 -25.41 -14.31 -24.71
N LEU A 481 -24.74 -13.38 -24.01
CA LEU A 481 -23.96 -13.72 -22.82
C LEU A 481 -24.84 -14.15 -21.64
N ASP A 482 -26.01 -13.52 -21.47
CA ASP A 482 -27.01 -13.94 -20.49
C ASP A 482 -27.49 -15.36 -20.79
N ALA A 483 -27.79 -15.68 -22.05
CA ALA A 483 -28.19 -17.05 -22.45
C ALA A 483 -27.06 -18.07 -22.21
N VAL A 484 -25.80 -17.70 -22.49
CA VAL A 484 -24.63 -18.56 -22.16
C VAL A 484 -24.55 -18.81 -20.63
N ALA A 485 -24.76 -17.79 -19.82
CA ALA A 485 -24.71 -17.90 -18.36
C ALA A 485 -25.87 -18.75 -17.79
N GLU A 486 -27.08 -18.62 -18.36
CA GLU A 486 -28.23 -19.46 -17.99
C GLU A 486 -27.97 -20.93 -18.32
N ILE A 487 -27.45 -21.24 -19.50
CA ILE A 487 -27.12 -22.61 -19.91
C ILE A 487 -25.98 -23.16 -19.01
N ALA A 488 -24.95 -22.38 -18.79
CA ALA A 488 -23.84 -22.75 -17.92
C ALA A 488 -24.31 -23.11 -16.51
N THR A 489 -25.25 -22.35 -15.97
CA THR A 489 -25.85 -22.61 -14.64
C THR A 489 -26.72 -23.88 -14.65
N ALA A 490 -27.52 -24.08 -15.71
CA ALA A 490 -28.41 -25.22 -15.83
C ALA A 490 -27.66 -26.56 -15.99
N GLU A 491 -26.55 -26.56 -16.72
CA GLU A 491 -25.74 -27.74 -17.01
C GLU A 491 -24.54 -27.93 -16.07
N ALA A 492 -24.36 -27.03 -15.07
CA ALA A 492 -23.22 -27.02 -14.15
C ALA A 492 -21.86 -26.97 -14.89
N LEU A 493 -21.80 -26.23 -16.03
CA LEU A 493 -20.62 -25.99 -16.83
C LEU A 493 -20.11 -24.56 -16.65
N SER A 494 -18.85 -24.32 -17.05
CA SER A 494 -18.35 -22.94 -17.19
C SER A 494 -18.98 -22.27 -18.43
N MET A 495 -19.03 -20.94 -18.44
CA MET A 495 -19.46 -20.20 -19.64
C MET A 495 -18.55 -20.51 -20.84
N TYR A 496 -17.27 -20.72 -20.61
CA TYR A 496 -16.30 -21.05 -21.64
C TYR A 496 -16.63 -22.39 -22.31
N GLU A 497 -16.97 -23.42 -21.54
CA GLU A 497 -17.37 -24.74 -22.06
C GLU A 497 -18.66 -24.66 -22.89
N VAL A 498 -19.66 -23.90 -22.41
CA VAL A 498 -20.88 -23.63 -23.16
C VAL A 498 -20.55 -22.91 -24.48
N MET A 499 -19.63 -21.93 -24.46
CA MET A 499 -19.22 -21.19 -25.66
C MET A 499 -18.47 -22.09 -26.66
N ALA A 500 -17.57 -22.96 -26.17
CA ALA A 500 -16.86 -23.91 -27.02
C ALA A 500 -17.80 -24.88 -27.72
N HIS A 501 -18.94 -25.16 -27.12
CA HIS A 501 -19.95 -26.05 -27.69
C HIS A 501 -21.24 -25.33 -28.09
N ALA A 502 -21.16 -23.99 -28.36
CA ALA A 502 -22.32 -23.18 -28.64
C ALA A 502 -23.22 -23.68 -29.76
N ASN A 503 -22.67 -24.43 -30.72
CA ASN A 503 -23.42 -25.04 -31.80
C ASN A 503 -24.43 -26.10 -31.34
N ARG A 504 -24.36 -26.58 -30.10
CA ARG A 504 -25.29 -27.58 -29.53
C ARG A 504 -26.58 -26.91 -29.01
N TYR A 505 -26.58 -25.58 -28.85
CA TYR A 505 -27.66 -24.85 -28.19
C TYR A 505 -28.42 -23.99 -29.20
N THR A 506 -29.70 -24.28 -29.40
CA THR A 506 -30.57 -23.51 -30.31
C THR A 506 -30.68 -22.03 -29.93
N ALA A 507 -30.66 -21.74 -28.63
CA ALA A 507 -30.68 -20.37 -28.12
C ALA A 507 -29.46 -19.55 -28.53
N LEU A 508 -28.33 -20.20 -28.86
CA LEU A 508 -27.07 -19.56 -29.25
C LEU A 508 -26.81 -19.60 -30.76
N ALA A 509 -27.68 -20.24 -31.57
CA ALA A 509 -27.45 -20.51 -33.00
C ALA A 509 -26.94 -19.29 -33.80
N ARG A 510 -27.46 -18.10 -33.51
CA ARG A 510 -27.06 -16.87 -34.22
C ARG A 510 -25.64 -16.40 -33.89
N VAL A 511 -25.21 -16.62 -32.66
CA VAL A 511 -23.92 -16.13 -32.14
C VAL A 511 -22.88 -17.23 -32.06
N ALA A 512 -23.29 -18.49 -32.19
CA ALA A 512 -22.43 -19.67 -32.02
C ALA A 512 -21.13 -19.60 -32.84
N PRO A 513 -21.12 -19.21 -34.14
CA PRO A 513 -19.87 -19.13 -34.89
C PRO A 513 -18.83 -18.22 -34.24
N LYS A 514 -19.24 -17.06 -33.67
CA LYS A 514 -18.33 -16.10 -33.02
C LYS A 514 -17.84 -16.60 -31.66
N LEU A 515 -18.69 -17.33 -30.93
CA LEU A 515 -18.34 -17.91 -29.66
C LEU A 515 -17.30 -19.03 -29.85
N VAL A 516 -17.54 -19.91 -30.81
CA VAL A 516 -16.64 -21.04 -31.17
C VAL A 516 -15.33 -20.47 -31.69
N GLU A 517 -15.34 -19.48 -32.61
CA GLU A 517 -14.13 -18.85 -33.14
C GLU A 517 -13.24 -18.31 -32.02
N PHE A 518 -13.86 -17.63 -31.06
CA PHE A 518 -13.14 -17.11 -29.88
C PHE A 518 -12.52 -18.25 -29.05
N THR A 519 -13.29 -19.27 -28.71
CA THR A 519 -12.80 -20.39 -27.90
C THR A 519 -11.76 -21.23 -28.62
N ASP A 520 -11.90 -21.42 -29.93
CA ASP A 520 -10.90 -22.13 -30.73
C ASP A 520 -9.56 -21.39 -30.77
N MET A 521 -9.60 -20.07 -30.97
CA MET A 521 -8.41 -19.22 -30.88
C MET A 521 -7.72 -19.35 -29.52
N MET A 522 -8.48 -19.30 -28.44
CA MET A 522 -7.93 -19.42 -27.09
C MET A 522 -7.40 -20.81 -26.79
N ASN A 523 -8.05 -21.86 -27.30
CA ASN A 523 -7.60 -23.25 -27.17
C ASN A 523 -6.31 -23.52 -27.97
N GLU A 524 -6.17 -22.98 -29.17
CA GLU A 524 -4.92 -23.03 -29.96
C GLU A 524 -3.75 -22.45 -29.15
N ILE A 525 -3.95 -21.26 -28.58
CA ILE A 525 -2.91 -20.60 -27.78
C ILE A 525 -2.61 -21.39 -26.50
N ARG A 526 -3.63 -21.92 -25.81
CA ARG A 526 -3.46 -22.75 -24.61
C ARG A 526 -2.62 -23.99 -24.92
N THR A 527 -2.93 -24.71 -26.00
CA THR A 527 -2.18 -25.91 -26.44
C THR A 527 -0.70 -25.57 -26.67
N ALA A 528 -0.40 -24.40 -27.26
CA ALA A 528 0.98 -23.95 -27.45
C ALA A 528 1.70 -23.66 -26.13
N VAL A 529 0.98 -23.11 -25.12
CA VAL A 529 1.53 -22.89 -23.77
C VAL A 529 1.80 -24.23 -23.07
N GLU A 530 0.85 -25.17 -23.11
CA GLU A 530 0.98 -26.48 -22.50
C GLU A 530 2.09 -27.31 -23.17
N GLY A 531 2.31 -27.10 -24.48
CA GLY A 531 3.41 -27.72 -25.26
C GLY A 531 4.79 -27.07 -24.98
N GLY A 532 4.84 -26.00 -24.19
CA GLY A 532 6.09 -25.27 -23.89
C GLY A 532 6.62 -24.44 -25.06
N GLU A 533 5.80 -24.15 -26.08
CA GLU A 533 6.18 -23.36 -27.25
C GLU A 533 6.21 -21.86 -26.96
N LEU A 534 5.50 -21.39 -25.90
CA LEU A 534 5.33 -20.01 -25.58
C LEU A 534 5.80 -19.71 -24.14
N THR A 535 6.68 -18.74 -24.03
CA THR A 535 7.08 -18.13 -22.76
C THR A 535 6.06 -17.05 -22.37
N PRO A 536 6.01 -16.57 -21.12
CA PRO A 536 5.09 -15.50 -20.72
C PRO A 536 5.14 -14.26 -21.63
N SER A 537 6.33 -13.77 -21.99
CA SER A 537 6.48 -12.60 -22.86
C SER A 537 5.96 -12.86 -24.28
N SER A 538 6.34 -13.97 -24.89
CA SER A 538 5.87 -14.36 -26.24
C SER A 538 4.36 -14.66 -26.27
N LEU A 539 3.80 -15.16 -25.17
CA LEU A 539 2.37 -15.36 -25.03
C LEU A 539 1.61 -14.01 -25.02
N ILE A 540 2.09 -13.02 -24.25
CA ILE A 540 1.45 -11.68 -24.21
C ILE A 540 1.48 -11.07 -25.61
N GLU A 541 2.62 -11.12 -26.30
CA GLU A 541 2.76 -10.62 -27.66
C GLU A 541 1.80 -11.33 -28.62
N ARG A 542 1.73 -12.67 -28.56
CA ARG A 542 0.82 -13.47 -29.38
C ARG A 542 -0.65 -13.13 -29.11
N LEU A 543 -1.05 -12.98 -27.85
CA LEU A 543 -2.39 -12.54 -27.48
C LEU A 543 -2.68 -11.12 -27.99
N PHE A 544 -1.77 -10.19 -27.84
CA PHE A 544 -1.90 -8.80 -28.27
C PHE A 544 -2.17 -8.70 -29.77
N ILE A 545 -1.55 -9.55 -30.58
CA ILE A 545 -1.72 -9.61 -32.05
C ILE A 545 -2.95 -10.46 -32.43
N ARG A 546 -3.04 -11.71 -31.97
CA ARG A 546 -4.05 -12.69 -32.42
C ARG A 546 -5.49 -12.31 -32.01
N THR A 547 -5.66 -11.64 -30.87
CA THR A 547 -6.99 -11.15 -30.44
C THR A 547 -7.47 -9.95 -31.24
N GLY A 548 -6.59 -9.31 -32.05
CA GLY A 548 -6.86 -8.05 -32.75
C GLY A 548 -6.77 -6.81 -31.82
N TYR A 549 -6.26 -6.95 -30.60
CA TYR A 549 -6.18 -5.86 -29.63
C TYR A 549 -5.21 -4.76 -30.10
N ARG A 550 -4.06 -5.15 -30.67
CA ARG A 550 -3.08 -4.22 -31.26
C ARG A 550 -3.70 -3.43 -32.41
N ASP A 551 -4.43 -4.09 -33.29
CA ASP A 551 -5.07 -3.45 -34.44
C ASP A 551 -6.15 -2.45 -33.99
N MET A 552 -6.93 -2.80 -32.97
CA MET A 552 -7.91 -1.92 -32.35
C MET A 552 -7.27 -0.63 -31.82
N LEU A 553 -6.17 -0.72 -31.07
CA LEU A 553 -5.45 0.45 -30.54
C LEU A 553 -4.83 1.26 -31.68
N THR A 554 -4.19 0.60 -32.67
CA THR A 554 -3.58 1.27 -33.82
C THR A 554 -4.60 2.05 -34.63
N ALA A 555 -5.81 1.51 -34.82
CA ALA A 555 -6.91 2.21 -35.50
C ALA A 555 -7.38 3.47 -34.74
N GLY A 556 -7.14 3.58 -33.45
CA GLY A 556 -7.44 4.75 -32.64
C GLY A 556 -6.44 5.91 -32.80
N GLY A 557 -5.33 5.71 -33.52
CA GLY A 557 -4.32 6.72 -33.84
C GLY A 557 -3.43 7.12 -32.67
N GLU A 558 -2.79 8.30 -32.76
CA GLU A 558 -1.79 8.80 -31.77
C GLU A 558 -2.30 8.88 -30.33
N ALA A 559 -3.60 9.07 -30.13
CA ALA A 559 -4.19 9.12 -28.80
C ALA A 559 -4.09 7.77 -28.04
N GLU A 560 -4.03 6.66 -28.75
CA GLU A 560 -3.94 5.31 -28.17
C GLU A 560 -2.50 4.79 -28.06
N LYS A 561 -1.51 5.51 -28.60
CA LYS A 561 -0.09 5.14 -28.53
C LYS A 561 0.40 4.87 -27.11
N PRO A 562 0.07 5.68 -26.08
CA PRO A 562 0.49 5.39 -24.71
C PRO A 562 -0.04 4.05 -24.16
N ARG A 563 -1.12 3.52 -24.73
CA ARG A 563 -1.67 2.21 -24.35
C ARG A 563 -0.93 1.08 -25.05
N ILE A 564 -0.49 1.30 -26.30
CA ILE A 564 0.39 0.35 -27.00
C ILE A 564 1.72 0.27 -26.22
N ASP A 565 2.32 1.42 -25.90
CA ASP A 565 3.57 1.50 -25.15
C ASP A 565 3.46 0.77 -23.80
N ALA A 566 2.31 0.89 -23.12
CA ALA A 566 2.06 0.18 -21.85
C ALA A 566 2.02 -1.35 -22.03
N VAL A 567 1.43 -1.87 -23.11
CA VAL A 567 1.44 -3.32 -23.38
C VAL A 567 2.85 -3.80 -23.75
N GLU A 568 3.63 -3.01 -24.47
CA GLU A 568 5.04 -3.31 -24.79
C GLU A 568 5.91 -3.29 -23.50
N GLU A 569 5.66 -2.37 -22.57
CA GLU A 569 6.26 -2.37 -21.23
C GLU A 569 5.89 -3.63 -20.44
N PHE A 570 4.63 -4.09 -20.55
CA PHE A 570 4.18 -5.32 -19.90
C PHE A 570 4.90 -6.56 -20.46
N ILE A 571 5.12 -6.63 -21.79
CA ILE A 571 5.91 -7.69 -22.44
C ILE A 571 7.36 -7.65 -21.92
N THR A 572 7.94 -6.47 -21.81
CA THR A 572 9.30 -6.30 -21.26
C THR A 572 9.39 -6.82 -19.83
N GLY A 573 8.43 -6.48 -18.96
CA GLY A 573 8.38 -7.00 -17.60
C GLY A 573 8.26 -8.52 -17.53
N ALA A 574 7.54 -9.15 -18.45
CA ALA A 574 7.48 -10.60 -18.57
C ALA A 574 8.82 -11.22 -19.00
N SER A 575 9.54 -10.59 -19.92
CA SER A 575 10.89 -11.01 -20.33
C SER A 575 11.91 -10.88 -19.19
N GLU A 576 11.80 -9.83 -18.38
CA GLU A 576 12.63 -9.67 -17.17
C GLU A 576 12.36 -10.78 -16.14
N TYR A 577 11.10 -11.15 -15.96
CA TYR A 577 10.72 -12.30 -15.12
C TYR A 577 11.36 -13.59 -15.63
N GLU A 578 11.29 -13.84 -16.95
CA GLU A 578 11.87 -15.03 -17.60
C GLU A 578 13.38 -15.13 -17.38
N SER A 579 14.08 -14.00 -17.40
CA SER A 579 15.54 -13.95 -17.19
C SER A 579 15.97 -14.27 -15.75
N ARG A 580 15.07 -14.05 -14.78
CA ARG A 580 15.34 -14.21 -13.33
C ARG A 580 14.85 -15.55 -12.78
N ALA A 581 13.85 -16.14 -13.39
CA ALA A 581 13.23 -17.35 -12.88
C ALA A 581 13.99 -18.60 -13.34
N GLU A 582 14.32 -19.51 -12.42
CA GLU A 582 14.93 -20.80 -12.77
C GLU A 582 14.07 -21.62 -13.74
N THR A 583 12.77 -21.56 -13.55
CA THR A 583 11.77 -22.20 -14.41
C THR A 583 10.67 -21.18 -14.69
N PRO A 584 10.78 -20.39 -15.74
CA PRO A 584 9.79 -19.38 -16.06
C PRO A 584 8.48 -20.05 -16.51
N THR A 585 7.42 -19.87 -15.70
CA THR A 585 6.08 -20.37 -15.99
C THR A 585 5.08 -19.24 -16.04
N LEU A 586 3.99 -19.41 -16.79
CA LEU A 586 2.89 -18.44 -16.82
C LEU A 586 2.28 -18.26 -15.43
N ALA A 587 2.11 -19.34 -14.67
CA ALA A 587 1.57 -19.29 -13.31
C ALA A 587 2.45 -18.43 -12.39
N GLY A 588 3.77 -18.63 -12.41
CA GLY A 588 4.71 -17.83 -11.60
C GLY A 588 4.73 -16.36 -12.00
N PHE A 589 4.66 -16.05 -13.30
CA PHE A 589 4.53 -14.67 -13.76
C PHE A 589 3.23 -14.02 -13.27
N MET A 590 2.11 -14.72 -13.37
CA MET A 590 0.82 -14.21 -12.92
C MET A 590 0.74 -14.06 -11.40
N GLU A 591 1.45 -14.86 -10.64
CA GLU A 591 1.63 -14.65 -9.19
C GLU A 591 2.39 -13.37 -8.89
N GLU A 592 3.49 -13.12 -9.61
CA GLU A 592 4.24 -11.87 -9.48
C GLU A 592 3.33 -10.66 -9.79
N VAL A 593 2.61 -10.69 -10.92
CA VAL A 593 1.66 -9.64 -11.32
C VAL A 593 0.58 -9.40 -10.26
N ALA A 594 0.03 -10.44 -9.66
CA ALA A 594 -1.02 -10.33 -8.66
C ALA A 594 -0.51 -9.74 -7.32
N LEU A 595 0.74 -10.00 -6.97
CA LEU A 595 1.32 -9.66 -5.66
C LEU A 595 2.15 -8.38 -5.67
N VAL A 596 2.39 -7.74 -6.84
CA VAL A 596 3.15 -6.48 -6.94
C VAL A 596 2.39 -5.32 -6.29
N SER A 597 3.10 -4.56 -5.47
CA SER A 597 2.63 -3.29 -4.91
C SER A 597 3.37 -2.09 -5.53
N ASP A 598 2.81 -0.88 -5.39
CA ASP A 598 3.45 0.34 -5.93
C ASP A 598 4.79 0.64 -5.26
N VAL A 599 4.96 0.24 -4.01
CA VAL A 599 6.22 0.40 -3.27
C VAL A 599 7.31 -0.50 -3.84
N ASP A 600 6.95 -1.65 -4.43
CA ASP A 600 7.89 -2.58 -5.03
C ASP A 600 8.56 -2.01 -6.31
N LYS A 601 8.00 -0.95 -6.89
CA LYS A 601 8.57 -0.23 -8.05
C LYS A 601 9.42 0.98 -7.66
N TYR A 602 9.65 1.19 -6.36
CA TYR A 602 10.50 2.29 -5.91
C TYR A 602 11.96 2.04 -6.30
N ASP A 603 12.49 2.95 -7.11
CA ASP A 603 13.89 2.98 -7.50
C ASP A 603 14.61 4.08 -6.71
N ALA A 604 15.45 3.69 -5.76
CA ALA A 604 16.19 4.59 -4.90
C ALA A 604 17.29 5.38 -5.63
N GLU A 605 17.74 4.91 -6.79
CA GLU A 605 18.82 5.54 -7.54
C GLU A 605 18.34 6.67 -8.47
N ALA A 606 17.04 6.69 -8.80
CA ALA A 606 16.50 7.73 -9.65
C ALA A 606 16.45 9.08 -8.95
N ASP A 607 17.10 10.10 -9.52
CA ASP A 607 17.19 11.44 -8.93
C ASP A 607 15.88 12.22 -9.08
N SER A 608 14.94 11.95 -8.20
CA SER A 608 13.63 12.59 -8.15
C SER A 608 13.07 12.66 -6.73
N VAL A 609 12.35 13.74 -6.40
CA VAL A 609 11.63 13.87 -5.12
C VAL A 609 10.51 12.85 -5.05
N VAL A 610 10.37 12.18 -3.93
CA VAL A 610 9.35 11.15 -3.76
C VAL A 610 8.17 11.69 -2.95
N LEU A 611 6.96 11.53 -3.49
CA LEU A 611 5.71 11.90 -2.86
C LEU A 611 4.90 10.63 -2.56
N MET A 612 4.52 10.41 -1.31
CA MET A 612 3.77 9.21 -0.93
C MET A 612 2.98 9.40 0.37
N THR A 613 2.07 8.46 0.63
CA THR A 613 1.44 8.39 1.96
C THR A 613 2.44 7.92 3.01
N ILE A 614 2.22 8.31 4.26
CA ILE A 614 3.03 7.84 5.40
C ILE A 614 3.01 6.30 5.50
N HIS A 615 1.87 5.66 5.18
CA HIS A 615 1.77 4.20 5.15
C HIS A 615 2.70 3.56 4.11
N SER A 616 2.79 4.17 2.93
CA SER A 616 3.68 3.70 1.85
C SER A 616 5.16 3.93 2.17
N ALA A 617 5.47 4.87 3.07
CA ALA A 617 6.84 5.15 3.49
C ALA A 617 7.40 4.16 4.52
N LYS A 618 6.57 3.23 5.03
CA LYS A 618 7.06 2.19 5.94
C LYS A 618 8.11 1.32 5.24
N GLY A 619 9.25 1.11 5.93
CA GLY A 619 10.42 0.42 5.36
C GLY A 619 11.42 1.34 4.65
N LEU A 620 10.99 2.51 4.16
CA LEU A 620 11.85 3.47 3.49
C LEU A 620 12.48 4.48 4.45
N GLU A 621 13.50 5.22 3.98
CA GLU A 621 14.19 6.23 4.78
C GLU A 621 14.86 7.26 3.88
N PHE A 622 14.84 8.54 4.28
CA PHE A 622 15.32 9.64 3.47
C PHE A 622 16.15 10.62 4.30
N PRO A 623 17.19 11.24 3.72
CA PRO A 623 17.94 12.30 4.40
C PRO A 623 17.04 13.43 4.91
N VAL A 624 16.11 13.89 4.08
CA VAL A 624 15.19 15.00 4.41
C VAL A 624 13.75 14.58 4.18
N VAL A 625 12.91 14.77 5.20
CA VAL A 625 11.49 14.43 5.15
C VAL A 625 10.64 15.67 5.42
N PHE A 626 9.63 15.87 4.57
CA PHE A 626 8.56 16.85 4.76
C PHE A 626 7.27 16.16 5.18
N LEU A 627 6.66 16.63 6.27
CA LEU A 627 5.37 16.17 6.77
C LEU A 627 4.34 17.31 6.67
N PRO A 628 3.69 17.49 5.52
CA PRO A 628 2.62 18.47 5.36
C PRO A 628 1.31 18.02 6.00
N GLY A 629 0.44 19.00 6.30
CA GLY A 629 -0.90 18.71 6.80
C GLY A 629 -0.92 18.18 8.24
N MET A 630 0.03 18.57 9.06
CA MET A 630 0.04 18.24 10.48
C MET A 630 -1.02 19.05 11.23
N GLU A 631 -2.27 18.69 10.99
CA GLU A 631 -3.48 19.42 11.42
C GLU A 631 -4.51 18.46 12.02
N GLU A 632 -5.20 18.91 13.09
CA GLU A 632 -6.33 18.17 13.67
C GLU A 632 -7.42 17.91 12.62
N GLY A 633 -7.90 16.67 12.56
CA GLY A 633 -8.87 16.23 11.56
C GLY A 633 -8.25 15.76 10.24
N ILE A 634 -6.95 15.96 10.02
CA ILE A 634 -6.17 15.42 8.92
C ILE A 634 -5.16 14.41 9.46
N PHE A 635 -4.30 14.85 10.35
CA PHE A 635 -3.33 14.00 11.05
C PHE A 635 -3.13 14.51 12.50
N PRO A 636 -3.83 13.87 13.48
CA PRO A 636 -4.69 12.69 13.39
C PRO A 636 -5.97 12.91 12.57
N GLY A 637 -6.46 11.83 11.95
CA GLY A 637 -7.68 11.82 11.16
C GLY A 637 -8.92 12.12 12.02
N ALA A 638 -9.94 12.79 11.43
CA ALA A 638 -11.16 13.16 12.16
C ALA A 638 -11.89 11.96 12.80
N GLN A 639 -11.80 10.77 12.19
CA GLN A 639 -12.43 9.56 12.70
C GLN A 639 -11.76 9.05 13.99
N SER A 640 -10.46 9.26 14.12
CA SER A 640 -9.68 8.79 15.28
C SER A 640 -9.88 9.68 16.52
N ILE A 641 -10.44 10.88 16.33
CA ILE A 641 -10.74 11.79 17.44
C ILE A 641 -11.92 11.23 18.23
N GLY A 642 -11.68 10.82 19.48
CA GLY A 642 -12.69 10.23 20.37
C GLY A 642 -12.58 8.71 20.55
N SER A 643 -11.69 8.05 19.82
CA SER A 643 -11.33 6.63 20.00
C SER A 643 -9.87 6.51 20.44
N GLU A 644 -9.64 6.02 21.64
CA GLU A 644 -8.28 5.85 22.19
C GLU A 644 -7.45 4.87 21.35
N ALA A 645 -8.06 3.77 20.91
CA ALA A 645 -7.40 2.77 20.10
C ALA A 645 -6.99 3.31 18.72
N GLU A 646 -7.89 4.04 18.04
CA GLU A 646 -7.59 4.65 16.75
C GLU A 646 -6.57 5.80 16.89
N MET A 647 -6.63 6.57 17.97
CA MET A 647 -5.63 7.58 18.27
C MET A 647 -4.25 6.98 18.55
N ALA A 648 -4.20 5.82 19.20
CA ALA A 648 -2.94 5.11 19.41
C ALA A 648 -2.33 4.62 18.08
N GLU A 649 -3.15 4.21 17.11
CA GLU A 649 -2.68 3.86 15.77
C GLU A 649 -2.18 5.10 14.98
N GLU A 650 -2.93 6.21 15.01
CA GLU A 650 -2.48 7.48 14.40
C GLU A 650 -1.15 7.96 15.02
N ARG A 651 -0.95 7.74 16.32
CA ARG A 651 0.31 8.09 16.99
C ARG A 651 1.47 7.18 16.55
N ARG A 652 1.23 5.87 16.34
CA ARG A 652 2.21 4.98 15.72
C ARG A 652 2.53 5.42 14.29
N LEU A 653 1.53 5.89 13.56
CA LEU A 653 1.74 6.42 12.21
C LEU A 653 2.60 7.71 12.25
N ALA A 654 2.38 8.59 13.23
CA ALA A 654 3.24 9.76 13.44
C ALA A 654 4.67 9.36 13.80
N TYR A 655 4.85 8.36 14.67
CA TYR A 655 6.15 7.79 14.99
C TYR A 655 6.85 7.22 13.74
N VAL A 656 6.12 6.48 12.89
CA VAL A 656 6.65 6.00 11.62
C VAL A 656 7.08 7.17 10.74
N ALA A 657 6.25 8.21 10.58
CA ALA A 657 6.55 9.37 9.75
C ALA A 657 7.84 10.08 10.19
N ILE A 658 7.96 10.37 11.48
CA ILE A 658 9.13 11.04 12.08
C ILE A 658 10.39 10.20 11.88
N THR A 659 10.31 8.89 12.10
CA THR A 659 11.46 7.97 11.99
C THR A 659 11.86 7.63 10.56
N ARG A 660 11.20 8.21 9.52
CA ARG A 660 11.68 8.11 8.13
C ARG A 660 12.81 9.07 7.85
N ALA A 661 12.93 10.16 8.62
CA ALA A 661 13.99 11.13 8.47
C ALA A 661 15.32 10.62 9.05
N LYS A 662 16.40 10.81 8.28
CA LYS A 662 17.78 10.53 8.73
C LYS A 662 18.38 11.76 9.39
N GLU A 663 18.33 12.89 8.72
CA GLU A 663 19.09 14.10 9.06
C GLU A 663 18.19 15.28 9.41
N GLU A 664 17.15 15.53 8.61
CA GLU A 664 16.29 16.71 8.75
C GLU A 664 14.81 16.36 8.61
N LEU A 665 14.01 16.99 9.46
CA LEU A 665 12.56 16.83 9.47
C LEU A 665 11.87 18.21 9.41
N TYR A 666 11.02 18.40 8.41
CA TYR A 666 10.16 19.57 8.25
C TYR A 666 8.71 19.19 8.48
N ILE A 667 8.08 19.85 9.44
CA ILE A 667 6.66 19.72 9.77
C ILE A 667 5.95 20.97 9.27
N LEU A 668 4.90 20.78 8.47
CA LEU A 668 4.14 21.89 7.89
C LEU A 668 2.66 21.77 8.23
N HIS A 669 2.05 22.93 8.46
CA HIS A 669 0.61 23.06 8.60
C HIS A 669 0.12 24.37 7.97
N THR A 670 -1.18 24.46 7.68
CA THR A 670 -1.74 25.63 7.02
C THR A 670 -2.80 26.30 7.89
N ARG A 671 -2.99 27.61 7.71
CA ARG A 671 -4.10 28.35 8.36
C ARG A 671 -5.45 27.93 7.79
N GLU A 672 -5.49 27.75 6.46
CA GLU A 672 -6.66 27.29 5.74
C GLU A 672 -6.27 26.24 4.72
N ARG A 673 -7.00 25.15 4.65
CA ARG A 673 -6.77 24.06 3.68
C ARG A 673 -8.05 23.69 2.96
N MET A 674 -7.99 23.61 1.65
CA MET A 674 -9.05 23.06 0.82
C MET A 674 -8.82 21.57 0.59
N LEU A 675 -9.70 20.74 1.15
CA LEU A 675 -9.75 19.30 0.93
C LEU A 675 -11.17 18.87 0.57
N TYR A 676 -11.33 18.00 -0.42
CA TYR A 676 -12.64 17.52 -0.88
C TYR A 676 -13.62 18.64 -1.25
N GLY A 677 -13.11 19.77 -1.80
CA GLY A 677 -13.91 20.93 -2.17
C GLY A 677 -14.40 21.78 -1.00
N ARG A 678 -13.88 21.55 0.22
CA ARG A 678 -14.20 22.36 1.40
C ARG A 678 -12.94 22.99 1.95
N THR A 679 -13.02 24.27 2.30
CA THR A 679 -11.94 24.97 3.00
C THR A 679 -12.20 24.90 4.50
N ASN A 680 -11.20 24.38 5.23
CA ASN A 680 -11.23 24.27 6.69
C ASN A 680 -10.01 24.96 7.28
N ALA A 681 -10.18 25.59 8.43
CA ALA A 681 -9.11 26.12 9.26
C ALA A 681 -8.92 25.16 10.46
N ASN A 682 -7.97 24.25 10.33
CA ASN A 682 -7.72 23.25 11.33
C ASN A 682 -6.60 23.71 12.30
N PRO A 683 -6.70 23.41 13.60
CA PRO A 683 -5.59 23.65 14.52
C PRO A 683 -4.38 22.79 14.20
N LEU A 684 -3.19 23.22 14.62
CA LEU A 684 -1.98 22.41 14.60
C LEU A 684 -2.21 21.06 15.30
N SER A 685 -1.74 19.99 14.68
CA SER A 685 -1.82 18.61 15.21
C SER A 685 -1.36 18.53 16.67
N ARG A 686 -2.11 17.78 17.49
CA ARG A 686 -1.73 17.50 18.88
C ARG A 686 -0.38 16.81 19.00
N PHE A 687 -0.01 15.98 18.03
CA PHE A 687 1.29 15.31 18.01
C PHE A 687 2.45 16.30 18.04
N VAL A 688 2.28 17.47 17.40
CA VAL A 688 3.29 18.54 17.41
C VAL A 688 3.07 19.49 18.58
N LYS A 689 1.82 19.90 18.80
CA LYS A 689 1.48 20.97 19.74
C LYS A 689 1.71 20.59 21.21
N THR A 690 1.42 19.30 21.55
CA THR A 690 1.41 18.85 22.96
C THR A 690 2.34 17.70 23.25
N GLU A 691 2.75 16.93 22.22
CA GLU A 691 3.51 15.71 22.45
C GLU A 691 5.01 15.86 22.11
N ILE A 692 5.37 16.72 21.13
CA ILE A 692 6.77 17.07 20.87
C ILE A 692 7.19 18.24 21.78
N PRO A 693 8.28 18.11 22.56
CA PRO A 693 8.82 19.23 23.35
C PRO A 693 9.23 20.42 22.47
N GLU A 694 8.82 21.62 22.84
CA GLU A 694 9.12 22.85 22.09
C GLU A 694 10.64 23.09 21.93
N SER A 695 11.45 22.62 22.88
CA SER A 695 12.91 22.68 22.81
C SER A 695 13.51 21.95 21.58
N LEU A 696 12.81 20.99 21.03
CA LEU A 696 13.21 20.24 19.83
C LEU A 696 12.77 20.91 18.53
N LEU A 697 11.91 21.94 18.62
CA LEU A 697 11.36 22.62 17.46
C LEU A 697 12.14 23.88 17.12
N ASP A 698 12.33 24.12 15.82
CA ASP A 698 12.70 25.40 15.22
C ASP A 698 11.44 25.99 14.61
N ILE A 699 10.85 26.96 15.34
CA ILE A 699 9.59 27.61 14.94
C ILE A 699 9.96 28.88 14.19
N ALA A 700 9.82 28.91 12.88
CA ALA A 700 9.99 30.14 12.12
C ALA A 700 8.68 30.93 12.12
N ASP A 701 8.78 32.20 12.41
CA ASP A 701 7.68 33.15 12.16
C ASP A 701 7.27 33.05 10.68
N PRO A 702 5.95 33.00 10.38
CA PRO A 702 5.50 33.05 8.99
C PRO A 702 6.06 34.32 8.34
N PRO A 703 6.53 34.26 7.08
CA PRO A 703 6.98 35.46 6.40
C PRO A 703 5.85 36.48 6.44
N ARG A 704 6.11 37.63 7.06
CA ARG A 704 5.12 38.71 7.12
C ARG A 704 4.80 39.10 5.68
N SER A 705 3.60 38.70 5.20
CA SER A 705 3.16 39.13 3.90
C SER A 705 3.03 40.64 3.95
N PHE A 706 3.81 41.35 3.16
CA PHE A 706 3.56 42.73 2.86
C PHE A 706 2.31 42.81 1.96
N ALA A 707 1.16 42.48 2.54
CA ALA A 707 -0.09 42.85 1.91
C ALA A 707 -0.20 44.36 1.99
N PRO A 708 -0.41 45.07 0.89
CA PRO A 708 -0.70 46.49 0.97
C PRO A 708 -1.92 46.68 1.90
N PRO A 709 -1.94 47.73 2.75
CA PRO A 709 -3.02 47.89 3.68
C PRO A 709 -4.36 47.89 2.95
N ARG A 710 -5.21 46.97 3.26
CA ARG A 710 -6.61 46.97 2.82
C ARG A 710 -7.22 48.23 3.36
N ALA A 711 -7.65 49.12 2.44
CA ALA A 711 -8.42 50.31 2.76
C ALA A 711 -9.59 49.96 3.67
N GLY A 712 -9.64 50.65 4.80
CA GLY A 712 -10.43 50.35 5.99
C GLY A 712 -11.91 50.10 5.74
N GLY A 713 -12.42 49.32 6.65
CA GLY A 713 -13.84 48.97 6.78
C GLY A 713 -14.77 50.13 6.84
N TYR A 714 -15.91 49.96 6.26
CA TYR A 714 -17.06 50.80 6.38
C TYR A 714 -17.57 50.80 7.83
N MET A 715 -17.39 51.93 8.55
CA MET A 715 -18.21 52.25 9.70
C MET A 715 -19.44 52.96 9.24
N HIS A 716 -20.61 52.49 9.62
CA HIS A 716 -21.88 53.17 9.57
C HIS A 716 -21.90 54.36 10.53
N GLY A 717 -22.28 55.51 10.07
CA GLY A 717 -22.65 56.62 10.95
C GLY A 717 -22.83 57.97 10.21
N GLY A 718 -24.06 58.41 10.00
CA GLY A 718 -24.48 59.77 10.23
C GLY A 718 -24.37 60.80 9.09
N TYR A 719 -25.51 61.23 8.64
CA TYR A 719 -25.86 62.41 7.86
C TYR A 719 -25.00 63.66 8.06
N GLY A 720 -24.58 64.33 6.96
CA GLY A 720 -24.09 65.72 7.01
C GLY A 720 -23.65 66.23 5.64
N GLN A 721 -24.46 67.09 5.03
CA GLN A 721 -24.22 67.79 3.79
C GLN A 721 -22.94 68.66 3.84
N GLY A 722 -22.25 68.76 2.69
CA GLY A 722 -21.22 69.75 2.49
C GLY A 722 -20.43 69.56 1.20
N TYR A 723 -20.94 70.10 0.09
CA TYR A 723 -20.19 70.32 -1.15
C TYR A 723 -19.02 71.27 -0.85
N ARG A 724 -17.79 70.81 -1.14
CA ARG A 724 -16.64 71.73 -1.30
C ARG A 724 -16.02 71.48 -2.66
N THR A 725 -16.10 72.49 -3.53
CA THR A 725 -15.39 72.64 -4.80
C THR A 725 -13.90 72.79 -4.55
N PRO A 726 -13.03 72.27 -5.43
CA PRO A 726 -11.58 72.45 -5.31
C PRO A 726 -11.20 73.83 -5.82
N THR A 727 -10.41 74.53 -5.03
CA THR A 727 -9.81 75.79 -5.37
C THR A 727 -8.68 75.64 -6.41
N PRO A 728 -8.56 76.51 -7.40
CA PRO A 728 -7.50 76.55 -8.37
C PRO A 728 -6.16 77.05 -7.79
N ARG A 729 -5.08 76.55 -8.29
CA ARG A 729 -3.71 77.02 -7.99
C ARG A 729 -3.48 78.41 -8.62
N PRO A 730 -2.61 79.21 -8.04
CA PRO A 730 -2.43 80.65 -8.43
C PRO A 730 -1.56 80.91 -9.63
N ASP A 731 -1.02 80.01 -10.36
CA ASP A 731 0.04 80.20 -11.33
C ASP A 731 -0.19 79.63 -12.77
N GLY A 732 -1.38 79.50 -13.23
CA GLY A 732 -1.82 79.54 -14.60
C GLY A 732 -0.97 78.76 -15.69
N THR A 733 -0.12 77.79 -15.32
CA THR A 733 0.67 77.04 -16.30
C THR A 733 0.15 75.60 -16.52
N PRO A 734 -0.13 75.21 -17.76
CA PRO A 734 -0.56 73.84 -18.06
C PRO A 734 0.61 72.88 -17.98
N ALA A 735 0.36 71.70 -17.34
CA ALA A 735 1.31 70.61 -17.23
C ALA A 735 1.68 70.05 -18.62
N PRO A 736 2.93 69.68 -18.89
CA PRO A 736 3.32 69.11 -20.18
C PRO A 736 2.73 67.70 -20.35
N ARG A 737 2.09 67.48 -21.50
CA ARG A 737 1.71 66.16 -22.00
C ARG A 737 2.96 65.30 -22.22
N ARG A 738 3.05 64.21 -21.49
CA ARG A 738 4.04 63.16 -21.73
C ARG A 738 3.69 62.47 -23.03
N GLN A 739 4.56 62.53 -24.02
CA GLN A 739 4.48 61.71 -25.23
C GLN A 739 4.70 60.24 -24.83
N GLU A 740 3.68 59.41 -25.13
CA GLU A 740 3.83 57.94 -25.06
C GLU A 740 4.74 57.46 -26.18
N SER A 741 5.80 56.70 -25.82
CA SER A 741 6.66 56.05 -26.77
C SER A 741 5.92 54.91 -27.46
N GLU A 742 6.05 54.79 -28.78
CA GLU A 742 5.40 53.85 -29.68
C GLU A 742 5.79 52.34 -29.50
N LEU A 743 6.31 51.92 -28.34
CA LEU A 743 6.83 50.57 -28.16
C LEU A 743 5.96 49.60 -27.40
N TYR A 744 4.78 49.98 -26.93
CA TYR A 744 3.82 49.06 -26.31
C TYR A 744 2.40 49.27 -26.82
N ARG A 745 2.09 48.71 -27.99
CA ARG A 745 0.70 48.45 -28.37
C ARG A 745 0.17 47.32 -27.53
N ARG A 746 -0.67 47.64 -26.56
CA ARG A 746 -1.54 46.70 -25.88
C ARG A 746 -2.49 46.12 -26.92
N VAL A 747 -2.35 44.78 -27.20
CA VAL A 747 -3.36 44.03 -27.96
C VAL A 747 -4.53 43.83 -27.02
N GLU A 748 -5.64 44.47 -27.28
CA GLU A 748 -6.90 44.14 -26.62
C GLU A 748 -7.27 42.70 -26.94
N PRO A 749 -7.64 41.88 -25.90
CA PRO A 749 -8.16 40.54 -26.17
C PRO A 749 -9.45 40.64 -26.98
N PRO A 750 -9.69 39.74 -27.94
CA PRO A 750 -10.90 39.73 -28.74
C PRO A 750 -12.11 39.61 -27.84
N LYS A 751 -13.12 40.46 -28.06
CA LYS A 751 -14.40 40.37 -27.40
C LYS A 751 -15.00 38.97 -27.62
N PRO A 752 -15.47 38.28 -26.57
CA PRO A 752 -16.05 36.96 -26.73
C PRO A 752 -17.29 37.05 -27.64
N GLN A 753 -17.25 36.31 -28.71
CA GLN A 753 -18.43 36.08 -29.55
C GLN A 753 -19.47 35.36 -28.68
N LYS A 754 -20.65 35.96 -28.61
CA LYS A 754 -21.84 35.35 -28.04
C LYS A 754 -22.26 34.15 -28.89
N ASN A 755 -21.83 32.96 -28.49
CA ASN A 755 -22.49 31.70 -28.87
C ASN A 755 -22.06 30.60 -27.86
N ALA A 756 -22.56 30.70 -26.63
CA ALA A 756 -22.76 29.59 -25.74
C ALA A 756 -24.16 29.78 -25.17
N ALA A 757 -25.05 28.86 -25.47
CA ALA A 757 -26.38 28.82 -24.92
C ALA A 757 -26.29 28.78 -23.39
N THR A 758 -26.44 29.92 -22.75
CA THR A 758 -26.69 30.03 -21.31
C THR A 758 -28.08 29.42 -21.13
N PHE A 759 -28.12 28.19 -20.55
CA PHE A 759 -29.37 27.69 -19.99
C PHE A 759 -29.77 28.67 -18.87
N GLY A 760 -30.68 29.58 -19.20
CA GLY A 760 -31.24 30.51 -18.24
C GLY A 760 -31.94 29.69 -17.14
N VAL A 761 -31.48 29.85 -15.91
CA VAL A 761 -32.19 29.31 -14.74
C VAL A 761 -33.57 29.98 -14.73
N VAL A 762 -34.61 29.22 -15.05
CA VAL A 762 -35.99 29.74 -15.08
C VAL A 762 -36.37 30.07 -13.63
N ARG A 763 -36.59 31.37 -13.37
CA ARG A 763 -37.04 31.83 -12.04
C ARG A 763 -38.53 31.57 -11.85
N PHE A 764 -38.86 30.71 -10.87
CA PHE A 764 -40.26 30.53 -10.46
C PHE A 764 -40.55 31.40 -9.22
N ALA A 765 -41.63 32.22 -9.31
CA ALA A 765 -42.09 33.00 -8.18
C ALA A 765 -42.83 32.12 -7.14
N PRO A 766 -42.81 32.49 -5.86
CA PRO A 766 -43.69 31.84 -4.87
C PRO A 766 -45.15 31.81 -5.37
N GLY A 767 -45.81 30.65 -5.18
CA GLY A 767 -47.14 30.36 -5.72
C GLY A 767 -47.14 29.68 -7.09
N THR A 768 -46.01 29.60 -7.79
CA THR A 768 -45.93 28.90 -9.09
C THR A 768 -46.11 27.41 -8.94
N ARG A 769 -46.97 26.79 -9.74
CA ARG A 769 -47.14 25.34 -9.85
C ARG A 769 -46.00 24.77 -10.69
N VAL A 770 -45.34 23.76 -10.17
CA VAL A 770 -44.18 23.11 -10.81
C VAL A 770 -44.28 21.59 -10.73
N ARG A 771 -43.63 20.91 -11.69
CA ARG A 771 -43.51 19.46 -11.73
C ARG A 771 -42.03 19.07 -11.56
N HIS A 772 -41.76 18.12 -10.67
CA HIS A 772 -40.48 17.47 -10.51
C HIS A 772 -40.58 16.01 -10.96
N ALA A 773 -39.53 15.49 -11.63
CA ALA A 773 -39.59 14.14 -12.22
C ALA A 773 -39.84 13.05 -11.17
N THR A 774 -39.28 13.20 -9.97
CA THR A 774 -39.36 12.18 -8.89
C THR A 774 -40.45 12.46 -7.86
N PHE A 775 -40.74 13.75 -7.56
CA PHE A 775 -41.67 14.13 -6.47
C PHE A 775 -43.05 14.53 -6.94
N GLY A 776 -43.28 14.53 -8.26
CA GLY A 776 -44.57 14.88 -8.85
C GLY A 776 -44.83 16.39 -8.89
N THR A 777 -46.10 16.77 -8.83
CA THR A 777 -46.57 18.18 -8.90
C THR A 777 -46.56 18.83 -7.51
N GLY A 778 -46.26 20.12 -7.46
CA GLY A 778 -46.20 20.88 -6.22
C GLY A 778 -46.22 22.39 -6.48
N THR A 779 -46.25 23.18 -5.42
CA THR A 779 -46.28 24.65 -5.45
C THR A 779 -45.01 25.21 -4.80
N VAL A 780 -44.34 26.13 -5.45
CA VAL A 780 -43.18 26.84 -4.89
C VAL A 780 -43.64 27.73 -3.74
N ARG A 781 -43.18 27.50 -2.53
CA ARG A 781 -43.44 28.30 -1.33
C ARG A 781 -42.52 29.49 -1.20
N SER A 782 -41.24 29.27 -1.46
CA SER A 782 -40.24 30.33 -1.42
C SER A 782 -39.14 30.08 -2.47
N ALA A 783 -38.50 31.16 -2.92
CA ALA A 783 -37.35 31.14 -3.81
C ALA A 783 -36.27 32.06 -3.23
N ARG A 784 -35.12 31.54 -2.89
CA ARG A 784 -34.00 32.28 -2.31
C ARG A 784 -32.80 32.24 -3.26
N ASP A 785 -32.28 33.39 -3.60
CA ASP A 785 -31.06 33.53 -4.40
C ASP A 785 -29.85 33.18 -3.56
N MET A 786 -28.99 32.28 -4.05
CA MET A 786 -27.81 31.76 -3.38
C MET A 786 -26.50 32.19 -4.04
N GLY A 787 -26.52 33.30 -4.82
CA GLY A 787 -25.34 33.88 -5.45
C GLY A 787 -24.81 33.14 -6.70
N GLY A 788 -25.69 32.48 -7.43
CA GLY A 788 -25.36 31.75 -8.66
C GLY A 788 -26.34 30.62 -8.97
N ASP A 789 -27.17 30.25 -8.01
CA ASP A 789 -28.28 29.30 -8.15
C ASP A 789 -29.46 29.76 -7.28
N ILE A 790 -30.64 29.19 -7.47
CA ILE A 790 -31.85 29.51 -6.70
C ILE A 790 -32.29 28.32 -5.89
N LEU A 791 -32.41 28.49 -4.58
CA LEU A 791 -32.99 27.49 -3.70
C LEU A 791 -34.51 27.65 -3.63
N TYR A 792 -35.25 26.69 -4.16
CA TYR A 792 -36.71 26.60 -4.10
C TYR A 792 -37.15 25.77 -2.93
N GLU A 793 -38.12 26.21 -2.18
CA GLU A 793 -38.88 25.40 -1.26
C GLU A 793 -40.23 25.05 -1.94
N VAL A 794 -40.42 23.78 -2.25
CA VAL A 794 -41.59 23.27 -2.97
C VAL A 794 -42.41 22.38 -2.07
N ALA A 795 -43.69 22.72 -1.91
CA ALA A 795 -44.68 21.85 -1.30
C ALA A 795 -45.35 21.00 -2.38
N PHE A 796 -45.09 19.71 -2.32
CA PHE A 796 -45.64 18.75 -3.28
C PHE A 796 -47.03 18.30 -2.87
N ASP A 797 -47.86 17.96 -3.84
CA ASP A 797 -49.25 17.47 -3.61
C ASP A 797 -49.27 16.16 -2.83
N SER A 798 -48.17 15.45 -2.76
CA SER A 798 -47.95 14.27 -1.91
C SER A 798 -47.85 14.58 -0.41
N GLY A 799 -47.94 15.84 0.02
CA GLY A 799 -47.83 16.28 1.41
C GLY A 799 -46.41 16.58 1.87
N MET A 800 -45.40 16.34 1.02
CA MET A 800 -43.98 16.60 1.37
C MET A 800 -43.53 18.01 0.95
N THR A 801 -42.75 18.67 1.80
CA THR A 801 -42.06 19.90 1.41
C THR A 801 -40.59 19.64 1.26
N LYS A 802 -39.97 20.00 0.11
CA LYS A 802 -38.54 19.82 -0.18
C LYS A 802 -37.88 21.13 -0.57
N LYS A 803 -36.63 21.30 -0.16
CA LYS A 803 -35.75 22.40 -0.63
C LYS A 803 -34.90 21.87 -1.79
N LEU A 804 -34.98 22.52 -2.93
CA LEU A 804 -34.39 22.04 -4.19
C LEU A 804 -33.60 23.19 -4.84
N MET A 805 -32.39 22.93 -5.31
CA MET A 805 -31.59 23.89 -6.08
C MET A 805 -32.03 23.87 -7.53
N ALA A 806 -32.21 25.05 -8.12
CA ALA A 806 -32.75 25.22 -9.49
C ALA A 806 -31.93 24.44 -10.55
N THR A 807 -30.62 24.49 -10.46
CA THR A 807 -29.70 23.79 -11.39
C THR A 807 -29.91 22.29 -11.41
N TYR A 808 -30.23 21.68 -10.27
CA TYR A 808 -30.35 20.21 -10.13
C TYR A 808 -31.79 19.71 -10.16
N ALA A 809 -32.75 20.55 -9.79
CA ALA A 809 -34.15 20.14 -9.62
C ALA A 809 -34.91 19.93 -10.92
N LYS A 810 -34.43 20.47 -12.05
CA LYS A 810 -35.10 20.41 -13.37
C LYS A 810 -36.62 20.61 -13.29
N LEU A 811 -37.05 21.60 -12.47
CA LEU A 811 -38.45 21.91 -12.29
C LEU A 811 -39.05 22.46 -13.60
N GLN A 812 -40.24 21.99 -13.93
CA GLN A 812 -41.02 22.46 -15.08
C GLN A 812 -42.25 23.18 -14.56
N LYS A 813 -42.56 24.35 -15.17
CA LYS A 813 -43.79 25.07 -14.84
C LYS A 813 -44.98 24.30 -15.43
N ILE A 814 -46.05 24.21 -14.66
CA ILE A 814 -47.33 23.62 -15.07
C ILE A 814 -48.31 24.75 -15.30
#